data_5c034071c78b3a26f13d37460ec5be80
#
_entry.id   5c034071c78b3a26f13d37460ec5be80
#
_cell.length_a   1.000
_cell.length_b   1.000
_cell.length_c   1.000
_cell.angle_alpha   90.00
_cell.angle_beta   90.00
_cell.angle_gamma   90.00
#
_symmetry.space_group_name_H-M   'P 1'
#
loop_
_entity.id
_entity.type
_entity.pdbx_description
1 polymer ?
#
loop_
_entity_poly.entity_id
_entity_poly.type
_entity_poly.pdbx_seq_one_letter_code
_entity_poly.pdbx_strand_id
1 'polypeptide(L)'
;MQNTRLNIEGVSIPVTSANTVIVGSGAAGMAAAVHLLRFWRQRGVADPQDRLCVVTGGLRGGASRKSGSDKQTYYKMGTSPRVPDTAEDFARTLTAFGCCHGDSALVEGVCSLRAFYHLVDAGVPFPHDPFGAFIGYKTDHDPYERATSAGPKTSRFMSECLQAQVERMDAAIFDQQVVARFLADGEGDERRIRAMVCLDMARMSAEDLGLHVFAADNWVLAAGGPGEIYKTTVYPRDQYGIHGAALEAGLEACNLTESQYGLASIQFRWNVSGTYMQAVPRIFSTDAGGGDEREFLTEYFGDTPAMATNIFLKGYQWPFDAQRITGGQSSLIDMAVHQETVIRGRRVWMDFRRNPVGPEGWDGFAIDALGPEAREYLRKTGALQASPIARLAHMNPPAIEIYAENGIDLRAEPLEIALCAQHMNGGFAVDKWWQSNVPRTFVIGEMAGTHGVKRPGGSALNAGQVGALRAAEFIAGVYSAAPRDAAPDAGLAAGIGRVVAELQLLRAKSNDAPCTCDEAMAEIGERMTRYGAHLRDRQGAATALADAKEQYRRLAEEGMRLPTPARLHGIVGACQQCLTQIAMLKAICAMFDRGAGSRGSHCILDEGGIEMHPALIDPETQKPYRFKPEDESLRNQILHVRYDPQADDLFDVRDAAPRPIPRRDVAIEPAWAEFREGKIYE
;
A
#
# COMPACT_ATOMS: atom_id res chain seq x y z
N MET A 1 30.16 9.37 -1.62
CA MET A 1 29.25 10.54 -1.52
C MET A 1 30.08 11.81 -1.43
N GLN A 2 29.53 12.93 -1.92
CA GLN A 2 30.15 14.25 -1.79
C GLN A 2 29.15 15.19 -1.08
N ASN A 3 29.67 15.99 -0.16
CA ASN A 3 28.89 16.94 0.61
C ASN A 3 29.39 18.36 0.31
N THR A 4 28.50 19.24 -0.11
CA THR A 4 28.77 20.64 -0.40
C THR A 4 27.70 21.54 0.22
N ARG A 5 27.83 22.84 0.04
CA ARG A 5 26.80 23.81 0.47
C ARG A 5 26.48 24.75 -0.68
N LEU A 6 25.21 25.03 -0.85
CA LEU A 6 24.69 25.99 -1.82
C LEU A 6 24.12 27.18 -1.06
N ASN A 7 24.50 28.39 -1.46
CA ASN A 7 23.95 29.62 -0.89
C ASN A 7 22.91 30.20 -1.85
N ILE A 8 21.67 30.30 -1.41
CA ILE A 8 20.56 30.85 -2.17
C ILE A 8 19.89 31.91 -1.28
N GLU A 9 19.84 33.16 -1.73
CA GLU A 9 19.17 34.28 -1.05
C GLU A 9 19.54 34.37 0.45
N GLY A 10 20.80 34.11 0.77
CA GLY A 10 21.30 34.16 2.14
C GLY A 10 21.07 32.85 2.95
N VAL A 11 20.38 31.87 2.40
CA VAL A 11 20.17 30.55 3.04
C VAL A 11 21.28 29.60 2.60
N SER A 12 22.01 29.05 3.57
CA SER A 12 23.05 28.04 3.32
C SER A 12 22.48 26.64 3.39
N ILE A 13 22.33 25.97 2.26
CA ILE A 13 21.65 24.67 2.10
C ILE A 13 22.69 23.56 1.93
N PRO A 14 22.71 22.50 2.76
CA PRO A 14 23.53 21.34 2.52
C PRO A 14 23.07 20.59 1.27
N VAL A 15 24.03 20.13 0.48
CA VAL A 15 23.82 19.31 -0.72
C VAL A 15 24.62 18.03 -0.56
N THR A 16 23.94 16.90 -0.61
CA THR A 16 24.54 15.55 -0.62
C THR A 16 24.39 14.93 -1.99
N SER A 17 25.48 14.55 -2.64
CA SER A 17 25.48 13.88 -3.95
C SER A 17 25.90 12.43 -3.85
N ALA A 18 25.18 11.55 -4.53
CA ALA A 18 25.43 10.12 -4.62
C ALA A 18 25.20 9.59 -6.05
N ASN A 19 25.65 8.39 -6.36
CA ASN A 19 25.22 7.71 -7.59
C ASN A 19 23.74 7.35 -7.51
N THR A 20 23.30 6.82 -6.35
CA THR A 20 21.93 6.39 -6.14
C THR A 20 21.38 6.92 -4.82
N VAL A 21 20.19 7.51 -4.86
CA VAL A 21 19.39 7.85 -3.66
C VAL A 21 18.19 6.94 -3.60
N ILE A 22 18.01 6.29 -2.44
CA ILE A 22 16.85 5.44 -2.13
C ILE A 22 15.94 6.22 -1.19
N VAL A 23 14.69 6.46 -1.60
CA VAL A 23 13.71 7.22 -0.82
C VAL A 23 12.72 6.27 -0.16
N GLY A 24 12.84 6.11 1.14
CA GLY A 24 12.05 5.21 1.98
C GLY A 24 12.86 4.07 2.59
N SER A 25 12.66 3.86 3.90
CA SER A 25 13.37 2.86 4.72
C SER A 25 12.51 1.62 5.06
N GLY A 26 11.43 1.40 4.33
CA GLY A 26 10.62 0.19 4.44
C GLY A 26 11.36 -1.05 3.93
N ALA A 27 10.72 -2.23 4.03
CA ALA A 27 11.33 -3.50 3.62
C ALA A 27 11.85 -3.50 2.17
N ALA A 28 11.18 -2.81 1.24
CA ALA A 28 11.60 -2.72 -0.16
C ALA A 28 12.84 -1.81 -0.32
N GLY A 29 12.84 -0.62 0.29
CA GLY A 29 13.96 0.33 0.19
C GLY A 29 15.24 -0.22 0.80
N MET A 30 15.14 -0.83 2.00
CA MET A 30 16.30 -1.46 2.63
C MET A 30 16.81 -2.67 1.84
N ALA A 31 15.93 -3.49 1.24
CA ALA A 31 16.35 -4.56 0.35
C ALA A 31 17.10 -4.03 -0.89
N ALA A 32 16.63 -2.95 -1.50
CA ALA A 32 17.31 -2.32 -2.64
C ALA A 32 18.71 -1.86 -2.27
N ALA A 33 18.90 -1.25 -1.10
CA ALA A 33 20.20 -0.83 -0.60
C ALA A 33 21.15 -2.04 -0.44
N VAL A 34 20.70 -3.10 0.23
CA VAL A 34 21.51 -4.31 0.44
C VAL A 34 21.89 -4.96 -0.89
N HIS A 35 20.92 -5.13 -1.81
CA HIS A 35 21.19 -5.75 -3.11
C HIS A 35 22.16 -4.92 -3.93
N LEU A 36 21.99 -3.60 -3.98
CA LEU A 36 22.85 -2.71 -4.77
C LEU A 36 24.28 -2.72 -4.25
N LEU A 37 24.50 -2.66 -2.94
CA LEU A 37 25.82 -2.78 -2.32
C LEU A 37 26.47 -4.13 -2.62
N ARG A 38 25.70 -5.23 -2.56
CA ARG A 38 26.19 -6.58 -2.88
C ARG A 38 26.60 -6.69 -4.34
N PHE A 39 25.79 -6.22 -5.28
CA PHE A 39 26.09 -6.26 -6.70
C PHE A 39 27.30 -5.41 -7.06
N TRP A 40 27.45 -4.23 -6.47
CA TRP A 40 28.64 -3.39 -6.68
C TRP A 40 29.90 -4.05 -6.13
N ARG A 41 29.86 -4.67 -4.94
CA ARG A 41 30.97 -5.44 -4.41
C ARG A 41 31.36 -6.61 -5.32
N GLN A 42 30.38 -7.36 -5.81
CA GLN A 42 30.62 -8.47 -6.74
C GLN A 42 31.25 -8.03 -8.07
N ARG A 43 31.00 -6.80 -8.48
CA ARG A 43 31.57 -6.18 -9.69
C ARG A 43 32.89 -5.43 -9.45
N GLY A 44 33.44 -5.51 -8.25
CA GLY A 44 34.71 -4.86 -7.88
C GLY A 44 34.63 -3.33 -7.78
N VAL A 45 33.42 -2.77 -7.59
CA VAL A 45 33.29 -1.33 -7.38
C VAL A 45 33.93 -0.95 -6.05
N ALA A 46 34.85 0.02 -6.08
CA ALA A 46 35.49 0.52 -4.88
C ALA A 46 34.51 1.34 -4.05
N ASP A 47 34.55 1.16 -2.73
CA ASP A 47 33.78 1.89 -1.73
C ASP A 47 32.29 2.03 -2.08
N PRO A 48 31.58 0.92 -2.32
CA PRO A 48 30.20 0.95 -2.79
C PRO A 48 29.25 1.66 -1.81
N GLN A 49 29.55 1.65 -0.49
CA GLN A 49 28.80 2.36 0.55
C GLN A 49 28.80 3.88 0.34
N ASP A 50 29.85 4.44 -0.27
CA ASP A 50 29.95 5.86 -0.58
C ASP A 50 29.19 6.28 -1.86
N ARG A 51 28.54 5.33 -2.53
CA ARG A 51 27.82 5.58 -3.78
C ARG A 51 26.32 5.69 -3.62
N LEU A 52 25.77 5.27 -2.47
CA LEU A 52 24.35 5.38 -2.20
C LEU A 52 24.07 5.97 -0.82
N CYS A 53 22.87 6.53 -0.69
CA CYS A 53 22.29 6.80 0.61
C CYS A 53 20.79 6.46 0.62
N VAL A 54 20.28 6.17 1.82
CA VAL A 54 18.86 6.01 2.08
C VAL A 54 18.34 7.28 2.74
N VAL A 55 17.23 7.82 2.24
CA VAL A 55 16.59 9.04 2.75
C VAL A 55 15.19 8.68 3.20
N THR A 56 14.79 9.04 4.42
CA THR A 56 13.51 8.63 4.99
C THR A 56 12.92 9.69 5.92
N GLY A 57 11.60 9.85 5.90
CA GLY A 57 10.87 10.70 6.86
C GLY A 57 10.86 10.12 8.29
N GLY A 58 11.06 8.81 8.44
CA GLY A 58 11.12 8.17 9.75
C GLY A 58 11.65 6.75 9.68
N LEU A 59 12.89 6.53 10.14
CA LEU A 59 13.59 5.24 10.08
C LEU A 59 12.84 4.11 10.80
N ARG A 60 12.11 4.44 11.87
CA ARG A 60 11.29 3.50 12.65
C ARG A 60 9.80 3.61 12.34
N GLY A 61 9.44 4.33 11.28
CA GLY A 61 8.09 4.54 10.80
C GLY A 61 7.68 3.59 9.67
N GLY A 62 6.55 3.92 9.03
CA GLY A 62 6.06 3.27 7.82
C GLY A 62 5.34 1.94 8.04
N ALA A 63 4.61 1.52 7.01
CA ALA A 63 3.74 0.34 7.05
C ALA A 63 4.51 -0.96 7.34
N SER A 64 5.73 -1.14 6.82
CA SER A 64 6.53 -2.34 7.08
C SER A 64 6.80 -2.58 8.57
N ARG A 65 6.82 -1.53 9.38
CA ARG A 65 7.09 -1.63 10.83
C ARG A 65 5.83 -1.60 11.71
N LYS A 66 4.78 -0.93 11.24
CA LYS A 66 3.63 -0.57 12.09
C LYS A 66 2.30 -1.12 11.60
N SER A 67 2.22 -1.71 10.41
CA SER A 67 1.01 -2.35 9.89
C SER A 67 1.19 -3.84 9.76
N GLY A 68 0.11 -4.59 9.92
CA GLY A 68 0.13 -6.04 9.79
C GLY A 68 -1.23 -6.69 9.96
N SER A 69 -1.22 -8.01 10.10
CA SER A 69 -2.38 -8.86 10.33
C SER A 69 -2.01 -9.99 11.29
N ASP A 70 -2.88 -10.96 11.47
CA ASP A 70 -2.64 -12.12 12.34
C ASP A 70 -1.39 -12.93 11.99
N LYS A 71 -1.10 -13.10 10.69
CA LYS A 71 0.06 -13.85 10.16
C LYS A 71 0.99 -13.02 9.31
N GLN A 72 0.52 -11.92 8.76
CA GLN A 72 1.26 -11.07 7.83
C GLN A 72 2.09 -11.86 6.81
N THR A 73 1.39 -12.45 5.88
CA THR A 73 1.89 -13.40 4.90
C THR A 73 2.98 -12.85 3.98
N TYR A 74 4.00 -13.64 3.72
CA TYR A 74 4.91 -13.53 2.59
C TYR A 74 4.53 -14.55 1.51
N TYR A 75 4.61 -14.19 0.23
CA TYR A 75 4.18 -15.02 -0.89
C TYR A 75 5.36 -15.36 -1.79
N LYS A 76 5.72 -16.62 -1.87
CA LYS A 76 6.83 -17.12 -2.68
C LYS A 76 6.36 -18.27 -3.57
N MET A 77 7.09 -18.59 -4.61
CA MET A 77 6.82 -19.79 -5.42
C MET A 77 6.70 -21.03 -4.52
N GLY A 78 5.72 -21.87 -4.77
CA GLY A 78 5.45 -23.06 -4.00
C GLY A 78 6.59 -24.06 -4.07
N THR A 79 6.95 -24.65 -2.91
CA THR A 79 7.97 -25.69 -2.81
C THR A 79 7.39 -26.99 -2.25
N SER A 80 6.07 -27.08 -2.16
CA SER A 80 5.38 -28.27 -1.68
C SER A 80 5.46 -29.41 -2.70
N PRO A 81 5.84 -30.61 -2.32
CA PRO A 81 5.86 -31.76 -3.23
C PRO A 81 4.45 -32.21 -3.64
N ARG A 82 3.42 -31.77 -2.89
CA ARG A 82 2.01 -32.14 -3.14
C ARG A 82 1.36 -31.27 -4.22
N VAL A 83 1.85 -30.04 -4.41
CA VAL A 83 1.30 -29.08 -5.34
C VAL A 83 2.46 -28.49 -6.13
N PRO A 84 2.82 -29.09 -7.30
CA PRO A 84 3.85 -28.54 -8.18
C PRO A 84 3.53 -27.10 -8.60
N ASP A 85 4.52 -26.25 -8.66
CA ASP A 85 4.37 -24.84 -9.02
C ASP A 85 5.45 -24.41 -10.00
N THR A 86 5.10 -23.49 -10.91
CA THR A 86 6.01 -22.92 -11.90
C THR A 86 5.93 -21.40 -11.88
N ALA A 87 6.95 -20.73 -12.41
CA ALA A 87 6.94 -19.27 -12.53
C ALA A 87 5.82 -18.76 -13.44
N GLU A 88 5.46 -19.53 -14.49
CA GLU A 88 4.33 -19.22 -15.37
C GLU A 88 2.99 -19.36 -14.65
N ASP A 89 2.80 -20.38 -13.80
CA ASP A 89 1.60 -20.53 -12.98
C ASP A 89 1.49 -19.45 -11.94
N PHE A 90 2.62 -19.01 -11.39
CA PHE A 90 2.69 -17.85 -10.52
C PHE A 90 2.23 -16.57 -11.24
N ALA A 91 2.76 -16.32 -12.44
CA ALA A 91 2.37 -15.18 -13.27
C ALA A 91 0.89 -15.23 -13.66
N ARG A 92 0.37 -16.41 -14.05
CA ARG A 92 -1.06 -16.60 -14.35
C ARG A 92 -1.95 -16.28 -13.14
N THR A 93 -1.53 -16.66 -11.93
CA THR A 93 -2.28 -16.32 -10.70
C THR A 93 -2.32 -14.82 -10.46
N LEU A 94 -1.20 -14.10 -10.64
CA LEU A 94 -1.15 -12.65 -10.46
C LEU A 94 -1.96 -11.89 -11.50
N THR A 95 -2.00 -12.38 -12.74
CA THR A 95 -2.71 -11.71 -13.86
C THR A 95 -4.18 -12.11 -13.98
N ALA A 96 -4.65 -13.11 -13.23
CA ALA A 96 -5.99 -13.70 -13.38
C ALA A 96 -7.14 -12.70 -13.24
N PHE A 97 -6.97 -11.65 -12.46
CA PHE A 97 -8.02 -10.65 -12.18
C PHE A 97 -7.89 -9.37 -13.00
N GLY A 98 -6.92 -9.31 -13.92
CA GLY A 98 -6.75 -8.19 -14.84
C GLY A 98 -5.91 -7.03 -14.33
N CYS A 99 -5.63 -6.10 -15.22
CA CYS A 99 -4.84 -4.88 -14.98
C CYS A 99 -3.44 -5.11 -14.41
N CYS A 100 -2.88 -6.31 -14.58
CA CYS A 100 -1.53 -6.68 -14.15
C CYS A 100 -0.67 -7.04 -15.37
N HIS A 101 0.54 -6.52 -15.44
CA HIS A 101 1.48 -6.81 -16.53
C HIS A 101 2.08 -8.20 -16.38
N GLY A 102 1.95 -9.03 -17.42
CA GLY A 102 2.40 -10.42 -17.41
C GLY A 102 3.92 -10.59 -17.34
N ASP A 103 4.68 -9.68 -17.92
CA ASP A 103 6.15 -9.67 -17.85
C ASP A 103 6.63 -9.41 -16.41
N SER A 104 6.08 -8.42 -15.74
CA SER A 104 6.41 -8.14 -14.32
C SER A 104 5.96 -9.29 -13.41
N ALA A 105 4.77 -9.85 -13.64
CA ALA A 105 4.27 -11.01 -12.90
C ALA A 105 5.17 -12.25 -13.07
N LEU A 106 5.69 -12.48 -14.29
CA LEU A 106 6.64 -13.56 -14.54
C LEU A 106 7.97 -13.33 -13.78
N VAL A 107 8.48 -12.10 -13.79
CA VAL A 107 9.68 -11.74 -13.04
C VAL A 107 9.47 -11.94 -11.54
N GLU A 108 8.30 -11.60 -10.99
CA GLU A 108 7.96 -11.86 -9.60
C GLU A 108 8.00 -13.35 -9.27
N GLY A 109 7.48 -14.21 -10.15
CA GLY A 109 7.55 -15.66 -9.98
C GLY A 109 8.99 -16.20 -10.03
N VAL A 110 9.73 -15.86 -11.10
CA VAL A 110 11.12 -16.32 -11.32
C VAL A 110 12.05 -15.91 -10.19
N CYS A 111 11.91 -14.67 -9.68
CA CYS A 111 12.80 -14.11 -8.67
C CYS A 111 12.31 -14.37 -7.22
N SER A 112 11.10 -14.89 -7.01
CA SER A 112 10.49 -14.99 -5.68
C SER A 112 11.32 -15.81 -4.68
N LEU A 113 11.84 -16.96 -5.08
CA LEU A 113 12.67 -17.79 -4.19
C LEU A 113 14.01 -17.12 -3.88
N ARG A 114 14.64 -16.47 -4.86
CA ARG A 114 15.88 -15.71 -4.63
C ARG A 114 15.67 -14.59 -3.62
N ALA A 115 14.56 -13.87 -3.72
CA ALA A 115 14.18 -12.81 -2.79
C ALA A 115 13.84 -13.37 -1.40
N PHE A 116 13.13 -14.49 -1.34
CA PHE A 116 12.79 -15.16 -0.08
C PHE A 116 14.05 -15.65 0.67
N TYR A 117 14.92 -16.39 0.00
CA TYR A 117 16.14 -16.88 0.64
C TYR A 117 17.09 -15.75 1.06
N HIS A 118 17.09 -14.62 0.33
CA HIS A 118 17.80 -13.43 0.81
C HIS A 118 17.29 -12.94 2.17
N LEU A 119 15.97 -12.97 2.41
CA LEU A 119 15.38 -12.63 3.71
C LEU A 119 15.72 -13.66 4.80
N VAL A 120 15.76 -14.95 4.46
CA VAL A 120 16.22 -16.02 5.37
C VAL A 120 17.67 -15.78 5.78
N ASP A 121 18.54 -15.51 4.81
CA ASP A 121 19.97 -15.19 5.05
C ASP A 121 20.16 -13.87 5.84
N ALA A 122 19.22 -12.93 5.69
CA ALA A 122 19.18 -11.70 6.48
C ALA A 122 18.83 -11.95 7.95
N GLY A 123 18.24 -13.11 8.28
CA GLY A 123 17.86 -13.51 9.64
C GLY A 123 16.36 -13.35 9.93
N VAL A 124 15.50 -13.19 8.92
CA VAL A 124 14.06 -13.19 9.14
C VAL A 124 13.62 -14.58 9.59
N PRO A 125 12.92 -14.73 10.75
CA PRO A 125 12.68 -16.01 11.40
C PRO A 125 11.49 -16.78 10.78
N PHE A 126 11.57 -17.10 9.49
CA PHE A 126 10.56 -17.95 8.86
C PHE A 126 10.65 -19.39 9.39
N PRO A 127 9.53 -20.01 9.75
CA PRO A 127 9.50 -21.38 10.27
C PRO A 127 9.82 -22.39 9.17
N HIS A 128 10.61 -23.38 9.51
CA HIS A 128 10.91 -24.55 8.66
C HIS A 128 10.73 -25.85 9.46
N ASP A 129 10.57 -26.97 8.76
CA ASP A 129 10.50 -28.28 9.36
C ASP A 129 11.89 -28.80 9.75
N PRO A 130 11.99 -30.01 10.40
CA PRO A 130 13.29 -30.61 10.76
C PRO A 130 14.23 -30.89 9.57
N PHE A 131 13.70 -30.90 8.34
CA PHE A 131 14.46 -31.12 7.11
C PHE A 131 14.84 -29.80 6.41
N GLY A 132 14.52 -28.64 6.99
CA GLY A 132 14.80 -27.32 6.43
C GLY A 132 13.79 -26.84 5.39
N ALA A 133 12.66 -27.52 5.21
CA ALA A 133 11.64 -27.08 4.28
C ALA A 133 10.74 -26.00 4.89
N PHE A 134 10.60 -24.86 4.20
CA PHE A 134 9.70 -23.78 4.60
C PHE A 134 8.27 -24.13 4.24
N ILE A 135 7.43 -24.28 5.27
CA ILE A 135 6.05 -24.73 5.11
C ILE A 135 5.21 -23.64 4.47
N GLY A 136 4.50 -24.00 3.41
CA GLY A 136 3.55 -23.14 2.72
C GLY A 136 2.10 -23.44 3.10
N TYR A 137 1.23 -22.44 2.93
CA TYR A 137 -0.21 -22.58 3.07
C TYR A 137 -0.95 -21.81 1.97
N LYS A 138 -2.23 -22.15 1.76
CA LYS A 138 -3.08 -21.48 0.77
C LYS A 138 -3.62 -20.18 1.31
N THR A 139 -3.71 -19.17 0.43
CA THR A 139 -4.45 -17.94 0.67
C THR A 139 -5.61 -17.83 -0.33
N ASP A 140 -6.49 -16.85 -0.12
CA ASP A 140 -7.56 -16.58 -1.07
C ASP A 140 -7.00 -16.22 -2.45
N HIS A 141 -7.67 -16.66 -3.50
CA HIS A 141 -7.24 -16.51 -4.90
C HIS A 141 -5.92 -17.23 -5.26
N ASP A 142 -5.42 -18.13 -4.42
CA ASP A 142 -4.21 -18.90 -4.68
C ASP A 142 -4.48 -20.41 -4.63
N PRO A 143 -4.40 -21.14 -5.75
CA PRO A 143 -4.58 -22.59 -5.77
C PRO A 143 -3.38 -23.37 -5.21
N TYR A 144 -2.24 -22.69 -4.98
CA TYR A 144 -0.98 -23.29 -4.56
C TYR A 144 -0.68 -23.01 -3.08
N GLU A 145 0.33 -23.68 -2.51
CA GLU A 145 0.81 -23.48 -1.14
C GLU A 145 1.99 -22.49 -1.14
N ARG A 146 1.77 -21.25 -1.62
CA ARG A 146 2.80 -20.23 -1.82
C ARG A 146 3.03 -19.32 -0.61
N ALA A 147 2.05 -19.22 0.27
CA ALA A 147 2.11 -18.36 1.43
C ALA A 147 3.00 -18.96 2.54
N THR A 148 3.79 -18.12 3.19
CA THR A 148 4.52 -18.44 4.43
C THR A 148 4.50 -17.22 5.35
N SER A 149 4.91 -17.34 6.61
CA SER A 149 4.84 -16.25 7.58
C SER A 149 5.82 -16.45 8.73
N ALA A 150 6.36 -15.38 9.25
CA ALA A 150 7.07 -15.31 10.53
C ALA A 150 6.17 -14.75 11.66
N GLY A 151 4.84 -14.87 11.50
CA GLY A 151 3.84 -14.33 12.44
C GLY A 151 3.42 -12.90 12.15
N PRO A 152 2.71 -12.24 13.08
CA PRO A 152 2.15 -10.89 12.90
C PRO A 152 3.17 -9.81 12.54
N LYS A 153 4.43 -10.03 12.88
CA LYS A 153 5.54 -9.08 12.71
C LYS A 153 6.43 -9.39 11.50
N THR A 154 5.97 -10.20 10.53
CA THR A 154 6.80 -10.63 9.37
C THR A 154 7.49 -9.45 8.66
N SER A 155 6.74 -8.41 8.23
CA SER A 155 7.35 -7.27 7.53
C SER A 155 8.21 -6.39 8.44
N ARG A 156 7.91 -6.37 9.74
CA ARG A 156 8.77 -5.71 10.72
C ARG A 156 10.12 -6.41 10.82
N PHE A 157 10.14 -7.74 10.96
CA PHE A 157 11.39 -8.51 10.93
C PHE A 157 12.16 -8.30 9.62
N MET A 158 11.46 -8.33 8.47
CA MET A 158 12.09 -8.03 7.18
C MET A 158 12.80 -6.67 7.20
N SER A 159 12.10 -5.60 7.61
CA SER A 159 12.68 -4.26 7.60
C SER A 159 13.80 -4.08 8.63
N GLU A 160 13.71 -4.70 9.81
CA GLU A 160 14.72 -4.63 10.86
C GLU A 160 15.99 -5.41 10.49
N CYS A 161 15.85 -6.63 9.97
CA CYS A 161 16.97 -7.45 9.52
C CYS A 161 17.72 -6.80 8.34
N LEU A 162 16.97 -6.26 7.37
CA LEU A 162 17.56 -5.58 6.22
C LEU A 162 18.23 -4.26 6.61
N GLN A 163 17.63 -3.46 7.52
CA GLN A 163 18.26 -2.26 8.06
C GLN A 163 19.58 -2.60 8.75
N ALA A 164 19.62 -3.62 9.61
CA ALA A 164 20.84 -4.07 10.26
C ALA A 164 21.92 -4.51 9.26
N GLN A 165 21.54 -5.02 8.07
CA GLN A 165 22.52 -5.29 7.01
C GLN A 165 23.04 -4.00 6.38
N VAL A 166 22.19 -3.02 6.09
CA VAL A 166 22.58 -1.71 5.54
C VAL A 166 23.58 -1.02 6.48
N GLU A 167 23.28 -1.02 7.78
CA GLU A 167 24.15 -0.45 8.83
C GLU A 167 25.50 -1.17 8.91
N ARG A 168 25.52 -2.51 8.87
CA ARG A 168 26.78 -3.29 8.84
C ARG A 168 27.60 -3.09 7.56
N MET A 169 26.97 -2.63 6.48
CA MET A 169 27.63 -2.31 5.22
C MET A 169 28.08 -0.85 5.14
N ASP A 170 27.92 -0.07 6.21
CA ASP A 170 28.31 1.33 6.40
C ASP A 170 27.67 2.30 5.39
N ALA A 171 26.49 1.99 4.86
CA ALA A 171 25.78 2.91 3.98
C ALA A 171 25.07 4.00 4.78
N ALA A 172 25.08 5.22 4.27
CA ALA A 172 24.48 6.37 4.94
C ALA A 172 22.96 6.31 4.93
N ILE A 173 22.36 6.58 6.09
CA ILE A 173 20.89 6.72 6.26
C ILE A 173 20.61 8.12 6.79
N PHE A 174 19.84 8.90 6.02
CA PHE A 174 19.37 10.22 6.42
C PHE A 174 17.93 10.08 6.93
N ASP A 175 17.78 10.13 8.23
CA ASP A 175 16.47 10.08 8.91
C ASP A 175 15.83 11.46 9.00
N GLN A 176 14.53 11.51 9.28
CA GLN A 176 13.73 12.72 9.47
C GLN A 176 13.76 13.70 8.27
N GLN A 177 13.90 13.16 7.06
CA GLN A 177 13.91 13.92 5.81
C GLN A 177 12.56 13.79 5.09
N VAL A 178 11.76 14.84 5.05
CA VAL A 178 10.49 14.87 4.31
C VAL A 178 10.72 15.45 2.93
N VAL A 179 10.35 14.71 1.89
CA VAL A 179 10.45 15.14 0.49
C VAL A 179 9.51 16.31 0.23
N ALA A 180 10.05 17.45 -0.12
CA ALA A 180 9.26 18.62 -0.52
C ALA A 180 9.01 18.62 -2.04
N ARG A 181 10.07 18.41 -2.83
CA ARG A 181 9.97 18.46 -4.30
C ARG A 181 11.09 17.64 -4.97
N PHE A 182 10.74 16.97 -6.08
CA PHE A 182 11.75 16.52 -7.02
C PHE A 182 11.96 17.58 -8.10
N LEU A 183 13.21 17.82 -8.47
CA LEU A 183 13.59 18.69 -9.56
C LEU A 183 13.99 17.85 -10.76
N ALA A 184 13.18 17.90 -11.81
CA ALA A 184 13.40 17.19 -13.06
C ALA A 184 13.67 18.19 -14.19
N ASP A 185 14.52 17.78 -15.15
CA ASP A 185 14.75 18.50 -16.40
C ASP A 185 14.59 17.57 -17.62
N GLY A 186 14.62 18.14 -18.82
CA GLY A 186 14.37 17.40 -20.05
C GLY A 186 12.90 17.09 -20.30
N GLU A 187 12.62 16.56 -21.50
CA GLU A 187 11.29 16.14 -21.95
C GLU A 187 11.33 14.72 -22.51
N GLY A 188 10.19 14.01 -22.49
CA GLY A 188 10.08 12.65 -23.01
C GLY A 188 11.14 11.71 -22.43
N ASP A 189 11.84 10.97 -23.28
CA ASP A 189 12.86 9.99 -22.88
C ASP A 189 14.15 10.62 -22.31
N GLU A 190 14.33 11.93 -22.48
CA GLU A 190 15.45 12.68 -21.91
C GLU A 190 15.14 13.21 -20.50
N ARG A 191 13.89 13.13 -20.05
CA ARG A 191 13.50 13.60 -18.73
C ARG A 191 14.27 12.85 -17.64
N ARG A 192 14.80 13.60 -16.66
CA ARG A 192 15.58 13.06 -15.53
C ARG A 192 15.28 13.82 -14.26
N ILE A 193 15.14 13.11 -13.15
CA ILE A 193 15.20 13.74 -11.83
C ILE A 193 16.68 14.04 -11.54
N ARG A 194 16.99 15.31 -11.27
CA ARG A 194 18.36 15.80 -11.00
C ARG A 194 18.62 15.94 -9.51
N ALA A 195 17.60 16.36 -8.77
CA ALA A 195 17.70 16.54 -7.33
C ALA A 195 16.34 16.35 -6.63
N MET A 196 16.43 16.20 -5.33
CA MET A 196 15.30 16.17 -4.40
C MET A 196 15.57 17.20 -3.29
N VAL A 197 14.61 18.09 -3.08
CA VAL A 197 14.62 19.03 -1.96
C VAL A 197 13.84 18.41 -0.82
N CYS A 198 14.47 18.30 0.35
CA CYS A 198 13.87 17.80 1.57
C CYS A 198 13.79 18.87 2.66
N LEU A 199 12.89 18.64 3.60
CA LEU A 199 12.81 19.30 4.89
C LEU A 199 13.38 18.35 5.96
N ASP A 200 14.47 18.72 6.57
CA ASP A 200 15.09 18.04 7.72
C ASP A 200 14.34 18.45 8.99
N MET A 201 13.47 17.57 9.48
CA MET A 201 12.63 17.85 10.64
C MET A 201 13.43 18.08 11.92
N ALA A 202 14.65 17.56 12.01
CA ALA A 202 15.53 17.78 13.16
C ALA A 202 16.13 19.20 13.21
N ARG A 203 16.19 19.88 12.06
CA ARG A 203 16.76 21.23 11.91
C ARG A 203 15.71 22.34 11.77
N MET A 204 14.47 21.97 11.49
CA MET A 204 13.40 22.95 11.27
C MET A 204 13.14 23.79 12.53
N SER A 205 13.14 25.13 12.37
CA SER A 205 12.88 26.10 13.42
C SER A 205 12.15 27.33 12.85
N ALA A 206 11.92 28.35 13.68
CA ALA A 206 11.38 29.63 13.25
C ALA A 206 12.30 30.35 12.23
N GLU A 207 13.60 30.12 12.31
CA GLU A 207 14.63 30.80 11.53
C GLU A 207 15.18 29.94 10.39
N ASP A 208 15.23 28.60 10.55
CA ASP A 208 15.73 27.63 9.56
C ASP A 208 14.58 26.78 8.99
N LEU A 209 14.43 26.78 7.67
CA LEU A 209 13.48 25.89 6.97
C LEU A 209 13.86 24.42 7.06
N GLY A 210 15.06 24.09 7.54
CA GLY A 210 15.58 22.71 7.58
C GLY A 210 15.88 22.14 6.18
N LEU A 211 16.22 22.98 5.20
CA LEU A 211 16.42 22.53 3.82
C LEU A 211 17.63 21.61 3.69
N HIS A 212 17.47 20.51 2.96
CA HIS A 212 18.52 19.59 2.54
C HIS A 212 18.28 19.18 1.09
N VAL A 213 19.28 19.26 0.24
CA VAL A 213 19.20 18.84 -1.16
C VAL A 213 19.98 17.56 -1.35
N PHE A 214 19.33 16.56 -1.97
CA PHE A 214 19.99 15.36 -2.44
C PHE A 214 20.07 15.40 -3.96
N ALA A 215 21.24 15.12 -4.53
CA ALA A 215 21.46 15.02 -5.97
C ALA A 215 21.94 13.61 -6.32
N ALA A 216 21.38 13.02 -7.39
CA ALA A 216 21.73 11.67 -7.78
C ALA A 216 21.61 11.44 -9.29
N ASP A 217 22.33 10.43 -9.78
CA ASP A 217 22.15 9.91 -11.14
C ASP A 217 20.96 8.94 -11.22
N ASN A 218 20.73 8.17 -10.13
CA ASN A 218 19.66 7.18 -10.07
C ASN A 218 18.81 7.38 -8.80
N TRP A 219 17.52 7.13 -8.93
CA TRP A 219 16.53 7.25 -7.87
C TRP A 219 15.79 5.94 -7.68
N VAL A 220 15.64 5.49 -6.45
CA VAL A 220 14.79 4.36 -6.08
C VAL A 220 13.71 4.86 -5.12
N LEU A 221 12.47 4.94 -5.58
CA LEU A 221 11.34 5.43 -4.81
C LEU A 221 10.64 4.25 -4.14
N ALA A 222 10.65 4.21 -2.81
CA ALA A 222 10.16 3.12 -1.98
C ALA A 222 9.38 3.61 -0.75
N ALA A 223 8.66 4.72 -0.89
CA ALA A 223 7.99 5.41 0.23
C ALA A 223 6.62 4.79 0.64
N GLY A 224 6.23 3.67 0.03
CA GLY A 224 4.95 3.01 0.29
C GLY A 224 3.75 3.72 -0.35
N GLY A 225 2.54 3.26 -0.03
CA GLY A 225 1.30 3.84 -0.53
C GLY A 225 0.87 5.12 0.22
N PRO A 226 -0.01 5.96 -0.37
CA PRO A 226 -0.52 7.20 0.24
C PRO A 226 -1.67 6.89 1.22
N GLY A 227 -1.40 6.10 2.25
CA GLY A 227 -2.43 5.49 3.09
C GLY A 227 -3.28 6.43 3.93
N GLU A 228 -2.76 7.60 4.29
CA GLU A 228 -3.49 8.63 5.05
C GLU A 228 -4.50 9.43 4.19
N ILE A 229 -4.67 9.09 2.93
CA ILE A 229 -5.66 9.73 2.04
C ILE A 229 -7.11 9.37 2.39
N TYR A 230 -7.34 8.34 3.23
CA TYR A 230 -8.66 7.91 3.70
C TYR A 230 -8.82 8.18 5.20
N LYS A 231 -10.04 8.52 5.62
CA LYS A 231 -10.38 8.75 7.05
C LYS A 231 -10.10 7.53 7.92
N THR A 232 -10.47 6.33 7.42
CA THR A 232 -10.21 5.06 8.11
C THR A 232 -9.23 4.21 7.33
N THR A 233 -8.12 3.84 7.95
CA THR A 233 -7.00 3.18 7.30
C THR A 233 -6.16 2.37 8.28
N VAL A 234 -5.49 1.32 7.81
CA VAL A 234 -4.51 0.55 8.60
C VAL A 234 -3.09 1.12 8.51
N TYR A 235 -2.88 2.12 7.68
CA TYR A 235 -1.55 2.74 7.58
C TYR A 235 -1.20 3.51 8.85
N PRO A 236 0.10 3.58 9.21
CA PRO A 236 0.55 4.40 10.32
C PRO A 236 0.19 5.88 10.09
N ARG A 237 0.01 6.60 11.19
CA ARG A 237 -0.15 8.06 11.12
C ARG A 237 1.06 8.71 10.47
N ASP A 238 0.83 9.80 9.77
CA ASP A 238 1.84 10.59 9.05
C ASP A 238 2.50 9.86 7.84
N GLN A 239 1.91 8.76 7.37
CA GLN A 239 2.36 8.12 6.13
C GLN A 239 1.64 8.73 4.93
N TYR A 240 2.06 9.93 4.54
CA TYR A 240 1.50 10.63 3.38
C TYR A 240 2.00 10.06 2.04
N GLY A 241 3.14 9.36 2.02
CA GLY A 241 3.80 8.99 0.76
C GLY A 241 4.45 10.19 0.08
N ILE A 242 4.91 9.99 -1.16
CA ILE A 242 5.52 11.03 -2.00
C ILE A 242 4.88 11.06 -3.39
N HIS A 243 3.64 10.58 -3.52
CA HIS A 243 2.98 10.42 -4.82
C HIS A 243 2.79 11.77 -5.51
N GLY A 244 2.33 12.80 -4.80
CA GLY A 244 2.18 14.14 -5.37
C GLY A 244 3.48 14.68 -5.95
N ALA A 245 4.60 14.59 -5.21
CA ALA A 245 5.90 15.04 -5.68
C ALA A 245 6.41 14.23 -6.89
N ALA A 246 6.17 12.92 -6.92
CA ALA A 246 6.56 12.07 -8.04
C ALA A 246 5.71 12.34 -9.29
N LEU A 247 4.41 12.61 -9.15
CA LEU A 247 3.52 13.02 -10.24
C LEU A 247 4.00 14.35 -10.86
N GLU A 248 4.29 15.37 -10.05
CA GLU A 248 4.84 16.66 -10.51
C GLU A 248 6.20 16.49 -11.21
N ALA A 249 7.02 15.53 -10.80
CA ALA A 249 8.27 15.19 -11.48
C ALA A 249 8.06 14.53 -12.85
N GLY A 250 6.81 14.16 -13.19
CA GLY A 250 6.42 13.58 -14.47
C GLY A 250 6.39 12.06 -14.50
N LEU A 251 6.42 11.41 -13.34
CA LEU A 251 6.17 9.97 -13.27
C LEU A 251 4.70 9.70 -13.62
N GLU A 252 4.47 8.65 -14.41
CA GLU A 252 3.15 8.20 -14.81
C GLU A 252 2.62 7.18 -13.83
N ALA A 253 1.43 7.43 -13.27
CA ALA A 253 0.76 6.48 -12.41
C ALA A 253 -0.15 5.53 -13.20
N CYS A 254 -0.44 4.35 -12.65
CA CYS A 254 -1.38 3.39 -13.22
C CYS A 254 -2.23 2.73 -12.14
N ASN A 255 -3.40 2.22 -12.54
CA ASN A 255 -4.30 1.50 -11.64
C ASN A 255 -4.72 2.26 -10.37
N LEU A 256 -4.72 3.61 -10.39
CA LEU A 256 -5.09 4.43 -9.22
C LEU A 256 -6.54 4.21 -8.76
N THR A 257 -7.36 3.55 -9.57
CA THR A 257 -8.71 3.12 -9.20
C THR A 257 -8.73 1.91 -8.29
N GLU A 258 -7.62 1.16 -8.19
CA GLU A 258 -7.56 -0.12 -7.51
C GLU A 258 -6.91 0.02 -6.12
N SER A 259 -7.74 -0.09 -5.09
CA SER A 259 -7.34 -0.10 -3.69
C SER A 259 -8.05 -1.24 -2.98
N GLN A 260 -7.52 -1.72 -1.85
CA GLN A 260 -8.13 -2.76 -1.05
C GLN A 260 -8.69 -2.18 0.23
N TYR A 261 -9.90 -2.62 0.60
CA TYR A 261 -10.58 -2.26 1.84
C TYR A 261 -10.93 -3.53 2.61
N GLY A 262 -10.91 -3.46 3.93
CA GLY A 262 -11.23 -4.61 4.77
C GLY A 262 -11.36 -4.21 6.23
N LEU A 263 -11.90 -5.12 7.05
CA LEU A 263 -12.12 -4.85 8.46
C LEU A 263 -10.81 -4.73 9.24
N ALA A 264 -10.68 -3.69 10.04
CA ALA A 264 -9.51 -3.44 10.86
C ALA A 264 -9.90 -2.82 12.20
N SER A 265 -9.08 -3.01 13.21
CA SER A 265 -9.17 -2.25 14.46
C SER A 265 -8.66 -0.82 14.24
N ILE A 266 -9.29 0.15 14.90
CA ILE A 266 -9.05 1.58 14.67
C ILE A 266 -8.25 2.25 15.79
N GLN A 267 -8.32 1.78 17.00
CA GLN A 267 -7.50 2.30 18.11
C GLN A 267 -6.02 1.95 17.91
N PHE A 268 -5.72 0.68 17.74
CA PHE A 268 -4.47 0.17 17.19
C PHE A 268 -4.76 -0.27 15.76
N ARG A 269 -4.27 0.49 14.77
CA ARG A 269 -4.55 0.28 13.34
C ARG A 269 -3.98 -1.05 12.86
N TRP A 270 -4.80 -2.10 12.91
CA TRP A 270 -4.38 -3.47 12.63
C TRP A 270 -5.46 -4.25 11.89
N ASN A 271 -5.06 -5.00 10.88
CA ASN A 271 -5.95 -5.80 10.07
C ASN A 271 -6.48 -7.02 10.85
N VAL A 272 -7.79 -7.20 10.91
CA VAL A 272 -8.43 -8.29 11.67
C VAL A 272 -8.81 -9.51 10.81
N SER A 273 -8.10 -9.75 9.71
CA SER A 273 -8.23 -10.96 8.88
C SER A 273 -7.67 -12.22 9.55
N GLY A 274 -7.70 -13.32 8.86
CA GLY A 274 -7.10 -14.60 9.28
C GLY A 274 -7.72 -15.15 10.55
N THR A 275 -6.87 -15.53 11.49
CA THR A 275 -7.30 -16.22 12.72
C THR A 275 -8.18 -15.37 13.63
N TYR A 276 -8.16 -14.04 13.51
CA TYR A 276 -9.11 -13.20 14.25
C TYR A 276 -10.55 -13.52 13.88
N MET A 277 -10.87 -13.56 12.58
CA MET A 277 -12.20 -13.93 12.10
C MET A 277 -12.44 -15.43 12.20
N GLN A 278 -11.43 -16.27 11.95
CA GLN A 278 -11.54 -17.72 12.01
C GLN A 278 -11.80 -18.25 13.43
N ALA A 279 -11.49 -17.45 14.46
CA ALA A 279 -11.92 -17.73 15.83
C ALA A 279 -13.44 -17.56 16.04
N VAL A 280 -14.16 -17.04 15.06
CA VAL A 280 -15.63 -16.79 15.07
C VAL A 280 -16.08 -15.98 16.27
N PRO A 281 -15.59 -14.72 16.42
CA PRO A 281 -16.01 -13.84 17.51
C PRO A 281 -17.43 -13.30 17.29
N ARG A 282 -18.06 -12.84 18.39
CA ARG A 282 -19.28 -12.03 18.33
C ARG A 282 -18.96 -10.67 17.69
N ILE A 283 -19.78 -10.23 16.73
CA ILE A 283 -19.69 -8.90 16.12
C ILE A 283 -21.00 -8.18 16.39
N PHE A 284 -20.95 -7.04 17.07
CA PHE A 284 -22.11 -6.27 17.48
C PHE A 284 -21.84 -4.77 17.37
N SER A 285 -22.91 -3.95 17.39
CA SER A 285 -22.76 -2.50 17.40
C SER A 285 -23.32 -1.86 18.68
N THR A 286 -22.87 -0.65 18.98
CA THR A 286 -23.37 0.21 20.05
C THR A 286 -23.65 1.60 19.49
N ASP A 287 -24.39 2.41 20.25
CA ASP A 287 -24.39 3.85 20.01
C ASP A 287 -23.01 4.49 20.27
N ALA A 288 -22.87 5.78 19.98
CA ALA A 288 -21.61 6.51 20.17
C ALA A 288 -21.15 6.53 21.65
N GLY A 289 -22.07 6.41 22.61
CA GLY A 289 -21.80 6.37 24.05
C GLY A 289 -21.45 4.97 24.57
N GLY A 290 -21.53 3.93 23.73
CA GLY A 290 -21.27 2.54 24.13
C GLY A 290 -22.49 1.80 24.69
N GLY A 291 -23.68 2.38 24.63
CA GLY A 291 -24.96 1.77 24.97
C GLY A 291 -25.68 1.18 23.74
N ASP A 292 -26.95 0.77 23.93
CA ASP A 292 -27.84 0.24 22.87
C ASP A 292 -27.14 -0.84 22.01
N GLU A 293 -26.69 -1.94 22.66
CA GLU A 293 -26.06 -3.06 21.96
C GLU A 293 -27.04 -3.70 20.94
N ARG A 294 -26.53 -3.98 19.72
CA ARG A 294 -27.29 -4.65 18.66
C ARG A 294 -26.50 -5.75 17.99
N GLU A 295 -27.15 -6.91 17.81
CA GLU A 295 -26.66 -8.02 16.98
C GLU A 295 -27.01 -7.73 15.52
N PHE A 296 -26.48 -6.65 14.93
CA PHE A 296 -26.88 -6.12 13.64
C PHE A 296 -26.67 -7.10 12.48
N LEU A 297 -25.74 -8.06 12.58
CA LEU A 297 -25.54 -9.07 11.52
C LEU A 297 -26.77 -9.98 11.34
N THR A 298 -27.66 -10.06 12.33
CA THR A 298 -28.93 -10.80 12.21
C THR A 298 -29.91 -10.17 11.22
N GLU A 299 -29.71 -8.93 10.81
CA GLU A 299 -30.46 -8.28 9.73
C GLU A 299 -30.07 -8.82 8.33
N TYR A 300 -28.90 -9.45 8.23
CA TYR A 300 -28.25 -9.85 6.97
C TYR A 300 -28.19 -11.37 6.74
N PHE A 301 -28.29 -12.16 7.77
CA PHE A 301 -28.22 -13.61 7.71
C PHE A 301 -29.47 -14.26 8.31
N GLY A 302 -29.88 -15.38 7.75
CA GLY A 302 -31.15 -16.04 8.12
C GLY A 302 -31.07 -16.95 9.37
N ASP A 303 -29.84 -17.31 9.81
CA ASP A 303 -29.61 -18.16 11.00
C ASP A 303 -28.19 -17.97 11.55
N THR A 304 -27.96 -18.49 12.78
CA THR A 304 -26.64 -18.40 13.43
C THR A 304 -25.54 -19.18 12.68
N PRO A 305 -25.79 -20.40 12.14
CA PRO A 305 -24.80 -21.13 11.34
C PRO A 305 -24.32 -20.37 10.11
N ALA A 306 -25.22 -19.76 9.33
CA ALA A 306 -24.89 -18.97 8.15
C ALA A 306 -24.07 -17.72 8.53
N MET A 307 -24.50 -16.98 9.54
CA MET A 307 -23.80 -15.81 10.06
C MET A 307 -22.40 -16.20 10.54
N ALA A 308 -22.27 -17.19 11.40
CA ALA A 308 -20.98 -17.64 11.96
C ALA A 308 -20.04 -18.23 10.90
N THR A 309 -20.58 -18.91 9.88
CA THR A 309 -19.80 -19.40 8.73
C THR A 309 -19.21 -18.23 7.95
N ASN A 310 -19.98 -17.18 7.69
CA ASN A 310 -19.49 -16.03 6.95
C ASN A 310 -18.49 -15.20 7.76
N ILE A 311 -18.62 -15.10 9.08
CA ILE A 311 -17.59 -14.53 9.97
C ILE A 311 -16.28 -15.32 9.80
N PHE A 312 -16.33 -16.66 9.85
CA PHE A 312 -15.16 -17.51 9.62
C PHE A 312 -14.54 -17.28 8.24
N LEU A 313 -15.37 -17.34 7.18
CA LEU A 313 -14.93 -17.17 5.80
C LEU A 313 -14.28 -15.80 5.56
N LYS A 314 -14.74 -14.76 6.24
CA LYS A 314 -14.12 -13.43 6.17
C LYS A 314 -12.66 -13.45 6.65
N GLY A 315 -12.23 -14.44 7.40
CA GLY A 315 -10.84 -14.60 7.84
C GLY A 315 -9.85 -14.78 6.69
N TYR A 316 -10.22 -15.47 5.62
CA TYR A 316 -9.33 -15.66 4.47
C TYR A 316 -9.89 -15.13 3.16
N GLN A 317 -11.21 -14.96 3.01
CA GLN A 317 -11.83 -14.22 1.90
C GLN A 317 -11.65 -12.71 2.11
N TRP A 318 -10.44 -12.29 2.06
CA TRP A 318 -9.97 -10.95 2.37
C TRP A 318 -9.23 -10.37 1.17
N PRO A 319 -9.38 -9.10 0.84
CA PRO A 319 -10.17 -8.00 1.42
C PRO A 319 -11.66 -8.04 1.05
N PHE A 320 -12.38 -6.90 1.18
CA PHE A 320 -13.72 -6.72 0.61
C PHE A 320 -13.70 -7.03 -0.89
N ASP A 321 -14.67 -7.81 -1.34
CA ASP A 321 -14.81 -8.22 -2.73
C ASP A 321 -16.24 -7.97 -3.22
N ALA A 322 -16.38 -7.09 -4.21
CA ALA A 322 -17.67 -6.75 -4.81
C ALA A 322 -18.46 -7.97 -5.32
N GLN A 323 -17.77 -9.03 -5.73
CA GLN A 323 -18.39 -10.27 -6.22
C GLN A 323 -18.94 -11.17 -5.09
N ARG A 324 -18.63 -10.86 -3.82
CA ARG A 324 -18.99 -11.65 -2.63
C ARG A 324 -19.99 -10.94 -1.70
N ILE A 325 -20.80 -10.02 -2.24
CA ILE A 325 -21.83 -9.31 -1.48
C ILE A 325 -23.16 -10.08 -1.56
N THR A 326 -23.57 -10.42 -2.77
CA THR A 326 -24.90 -11.03 -3.03
C THR A 326 -24.96 -12.48 -2.57
N GLY A 327 -26.17 -12.96 -2.29
CA GLY A 327 -26.39 -14.35 -1.87
C GLY A 327 -25.87 -14.68 -0.46
N GLY A 328 -25.74 -13.68 0.43
CA GLY A 328 -25.33 -13.90 1.83
C GLY A 328 -23.86 -14.32 1.97
N GLN A 329 -22.98 -13.85 1.10
CA GLN A 329 -21.55 -14.19 1.15
C GLN A 329 -20.76 -13.24 2.06
N SER A 330 -19.48 -13.56 2.30
CA SER A 330 -18.67 -12.97 3.38
C SER A 330 -18.44 -11.46 3.30
N SER A 331 -18.42 -10.84 2.10
CA SER A 331 -18.27 -9.38 1.95
C SER A 331 -19.55 -8.61 2.31
N LEU A 332 -20.65 -9.29 2.56
CA LEU A 332 -21.84 -8.69 3.16
C LEU A 332 -21.54 -8.18 4.58
N ILE A 333 -20.63 -8.83 5.31
CA ILE A 333 -20.19 -8.35 6.64
C ILE A 333 -19.49 -6.99 6.54
N ASP A 334 -18.63 -6.78 5.53
CA ASP A 334 -17.98 -5.48 5.33
C ASP A 334 -19.01 -4.38 5.09
N MET A 335 -20.03 -4.66 4.28
CA MET A 335 -21.10 -3.72 3.97
C MET A 335 -22.03 -3.47 5.18
N ALA A 336 -22.29 -4.50 5.99
CA ALA A 336 -23.05 -4.36 7.23
C ALA A 336 -22.29 -3.48 8.25
N VAL A 337 -20.97 -3.65 8.38
CA VAL A 337 -20.12 -2.78 9.21
C VAL A 337 -20.11 -1.35 8.67
N HIS A 338 -20.02 -1.15 7.36
CA HIS A 338 -20.14 0.17 6.74
C HIS A 338 -21.51 0.81 7.04
N GLN A 339 -22.60 0.06 6.93
CA GLN A 339 -23.95 0.54 7.24
C GLN A 339 -24.05 1.02 8.69
N GLU A 340 -23.48 0.27 9.64
CA GLU A 340 -23.46 0.67 11.06
C GLU A 340 -22.58 1.90 11.30
N THR A 341 -21.32 1.86 10.81
CA THR A 341 -20.34 2.88 11.20
C THR A 341 -20.48 4.20 10.45
N VAL A 342 -20.79 4.16 9.16
CA VAL A 342 -20.85 5.36 8.30
C VAL A 342 -22.27 5.89 8.19
N ILE A 343 -23.26 5.02 7.95
CA ILE A 343 -24.62 5.45 7.68
C ILE A 343 -25.40 5.66 8.98
N ARG A 344 -25.32 4.70 9.92
CA ARG A 344 -26.05 4.76 11.20
C ARG A 344 -25.29 5.51 12.29
N GLY A 345 -24.00 5.86 12.07
CA GLY A 345 -23.14 6.58 13.05
C GLY A 345 -22.88 5.79 14.34
N ARG A 346 -22.93 4.47 14.26
CA ARG A 346 -22.73 3.57 15.41
C ARG A 346 -21.27 3.10 15.49
N ARG A 347 -20.89 2.50 16.61
CA ARG A 347 -19.58 1.86 16.79
C ARG A 347 -19.74 0.35 16.65
N VAL A 348 -18.82 -0.31 15.97
CA VAL A 348 -18.83 -1.77 15.76
C VAL A 348 -17.69 -2.42 16.51
N TRP A 349 -18.01 -3.52 17.20
CA TRP A 349 -17.13 -4.22 18.09
C TRP A 349 -16.99 -5.70 17.72
N MET A 350 -15.80 -6.25 17.91
CA MET A 350 -15.48 -7.67 17.82
C MET A 350 -15.15 -8.19 19.24
N ASP A 351 -15.98 -9.06 19.80
CA ASP A 351 -15.83 -9.61 21.15
C ASP A 351 -15.37 -11.06 21.10
N PHE A 352 -14.13 -11.29 21.50
CA PHE A 352 -13.55 -12.63 21.55
C PHE A 352 -13.97 -13.45 22.78
N ARG A 353 -14.65 -12.88 23.73
CA ARG A 353 -15.14 -13.57 24.94
C ARG A 353 -16.38 -14.40 24.66
N ARG A 354 -17.16 -14.04 23.62
CA ARG A 354 -18.47 -14.60 23.30
C ARG A 354 -18.55 -15.07 21.86
N ASN A 355 -19.27 -16.18 21.66
CA ASN A 355 -19.64 -16.63 20.33
C ASN A 355 -20.72 -15.73 19.72
N PRO A 356 -20.93 -15.77 18.38
CA PRO A 356 -22.06 -15.10 17.74
C PRO A 356 -23.40 -15.49 18.36
N VAL A 357 -24.32 -14.53 18.47
CA VAL A 357 -25.64 -14.70 19.06
C VAL A 357 -26.69 -14.29 18.04
N GLY A 358 -27.69 -15.14 17.82
CA GLY A 358 -28.88 -14.83 17.03
C GLY A 358 -30.03 -14.34 17.91
N PRO A 359 -31.12 -13.83 17.31
CA PRO A 359 -32.34 -13.44 18.00
C PRO A 359 -33.02 -14.68 18.64
N GLU A 360 -34.01 -14.40 19.50
CA GLU A 360 -34.84 -15.45 20.10
C GLU A 360 -35.47 -16.35 19.00
N GLY A 361 -35.32 -17.65 19.14
CA GLY A 361 -35.80 -18.65 18.17
C GLY A 361 -34.74 -19.13 17.17
N TRP A 362 -33.56 -18.52 17.11
CA TRP A 362 -32.45 -19.11 16.37
C TRP A 362 -31.66 -20.12 17.21
N ASP A 363 -31.11 -21.13 16.55
CA ASP A 363 -30.19 -22.07 17.22
C ASP A 363 -28.94 -21.34 17.71
N GLY A 364 -28.40 -21.78 18.84
CA GLY A 364 -27.15 -21.27 19.38
C GLY A 364 -25.96 -21.64 18.49
N PHE A 365 -24.83 -20.96 18.70
CA PHE A 365 -23.59 -21.27 18.00
C PHE A 365 -23.11 -22.69 18.30
N ALA A 366 -22.86 -23.46 17.25
CA ALA A 366 -22.25 -24.79 17.34
C ALA A 366 -21.26 -24.99 16.17
N ILE A 367 -20.05 -25.45 16.46
CA ILE A 367 -19.01 -25.69 15.42
C ILE A 367 -19.49 -26.70 14.39
N ASP A 368 -20.25 -27.73 14.82
CA ASP A 368 -20.74 -28.78 13.92
C ASP A 368 -21.83 -28.31 12.96
N ALA A 369 -22.48 -27.20 13.26
CA ALA A 369 -23.47 -26.55 12.40
C ALA A 369 -22.87 -25.61 11.35
N LEU A 370 -21.59 -25.25 11.46
CA LEU A 370 -20.89 -24.39 10.51
C LEU A 370 -20.82 -25.05 9.11
N GLY A 371 -20.69 -24.22 8.09
CA GLY A 371 -20.44 -24.67 6.72
C GLY A 371 -19.23 -25.61 6.62
N PRO A 372 -19.20 -26.50 5.61
CA PRO A 372 -18.22 -27.59 5.55
C PRO A 372 -16.78 -27.12 5.69
N GLU A 373 -16.42 -26.02 5.03
CA GLU A 373 -15.06 -25.50 5.02
C GLU A 373 -14.62 -24.98 6.41
N ALA A 374 -15.47 -24.19 7.07
CA ALA A 374 -15.21 -23.67 8.40
C ALA A 374 -15.08 -24.78 9.44
N ARG A 375 -16.01 -25.74 9.40
CA ARG A 375 -16.03 -26.90 10.28
C ARG A 375 -14.79 -27.77 10.10
N GLU A 376 -14.43 -28.09 8.86
CA GLU A 376 -13.24 -28.90 8.56
C GLU A 376 -11.95 -28.21 9.01
N TYR A 377 -11.82 -26.93 8.76
CA TYR A 377 -10.65 -26.15 9.18
C TYR A 377 -10.50 -26.15 10.71
N LEU A 378 -11.56 -25.84 11.46
CA LEU A 378 -11.52 -25.83 12.93
C LEU A 378 -11.21 -27.21 13.52
N ARG A 379 -11.76 -28.27 12.93
CA ARG A 379 -11.44 -29.65 13.33
C ARG A 379 -9.99 -30.02 13.03
N LYS A 380 -9.51 -29.71 11.83
CA LYS A 380 -8.14 -30.01 11.40
C LYS A 380 -7.09 -29.26 12.22
N THR A 381 -7.38 -28.05 12.63
CA THR A 381 -6.49 -27.23 13.48
C THR A 381 -6.66 -27.54 14.98
N GLY A 382 -7.65 -28.33 15.38
CA GLY A 382 -7.95 -28.58 16.78
C GLY A 382 -8.59 -27.38 17.53
N ALA A 383 -9.07 -26.37 16.80
CA ALA A 383 -9.64 -25.16 17.36
C ALA A 383 -11.13 -25.33 17.75
N LEU A 384 -11.37 -26.27 18.68
CA LEU A 384 -12.71 -26.70 19.11
C LEU A 384 -13.11 -26.15 20.49
N GLN A 385 -12.37 -25.17 21.02
CA GLN A 385 -12.59 -24.58 22.34
C GLN A 385 -13.93 -23.81 22.38
N ALA A 386 -14.51 -23.70 23.57
CA ALA A 386 -15.84 -23.15 23.79
C ALA A 386 -15.97 -21.66 23.44
N SER A 387 -14.91 -20.87 23.61
CA SER A 387 -14.92 -19.42 23.35
C SER A 387 -13.98 -19.02 22.21
N PRO A 388 -14.28 -17.92 21.50
CA PRO A 388 -13.41 -17.38 20.44
C PRO A 388 -11.99 -17.09 20.91
N ILE A 389 -11.82 -16.51 22.09
CA ILE A 389 -10.48 -16.22 22.62
C ILE A 389 -9.66 -17.47 22.89
N ALA A 390 -10.30 -18.56 23.32
CA ALA A 390 -9.62 -19.83 23.54
C ALA A 390 -9.24 -20.49 22.20
N ARG A 391 -10.10 -20.38 21.17
CA ARG A 391 -9.77 -20.81 19.79
C ARG A 391 -8.63 -19.99 19.20
N LEU A 392 -8.67 -18.64 19.36
CA LEU A 392 -7.60 -17.75 18.91
C LEU A 392 -6.27 -18.08 19.62
N ALA A 393 -6.29 -18.25 20.93
CA ALA A 393 -5.10 -18.62 21.72
C ALA A 393 -4.53 -19.99 21.32
N HIS A 394 -5.38 -20.92 20.91
CA HIS A 394 -4.94 -22.22 20.39
C HIS A 394 -4.30 -22.13 18.98
N MET A 395 -4.91 -21.34 18.08
CA MET A 395 -4.45 -21.23 16.70
C MET A 395 -3.25 -20.29 16.54
N ASN A 396 -3.24 -19.15 17.27
CA ASN A 396 -2.28 -18.07 17.03
C ASN A 396 -2.09 -17.20 18.27
N PRO A 397 -1.37 -17.64 19.30
CA PRO A 397 -1.07 -16.82 20.49
C PRO A 397 -0.45 -15.45 20.16
N PRO A 398 0.50 -15.33 19.19
CA PRO A 398 1.07 -14.03 18.82
C PRO A 398 0.06 -13.00 18.33
N ALA A 399 -1.09 -13.42 17.79
CA ALA A 399 -2.17 -12.51 17.40
C ALA A 399 -2.84 -11.83 18.62
N ILE A 400 -2.80 -12.44 19.79
CA ILE A 400 -3.27 -11.83 21.05
C ILE A 400 -2.18 -10.93 21.63
N GLU A 401 -0.94 -11.39 21.60
CA GLU A 401 0.21 -10.68 22.16
C GLU A 401 0.43 -9.31 21.51
N ILE A 402 0.24 -9.20 20.17
CA ILE A 402 0.41 -7.94 19.48
C ILE A 402 -0.57 -6.84 19.97
N TYR A 403 -1.79 -7.20 20.33
CA TYR A 403 -2.74 -6.26 20.94
C TYR A 403 -2.35 -5.91 22.36
N ALA A 404 -1.92 -6.87 23.16
CA ALA A 404 -1.45 -6.63 24.52
C ALA A 404 -0.23 -5.70 24.56
N GLU A 405 0.72 -5.85 23.62
CA GLU A 405 1.86 -4.93 23.44
C GLU A 405 1.42 -3.48 23.15
N ASN A 406 0.20 -3.30 22.61
CA ASN A 406 -0.37 -2.00 22.29
C ASN A 406 -1.47 -1.57 23.31
N GLY A 407 -1.51 -2.20 24.49
CA GLY A 407 -2.38 -1.81 25.60
C GLY A 407 -3.83 -2.26 25.45
N ILE A 408 -4.13 -3.24 24.58
CA ILE A 408 -5.48 -3.78 24.36
C ILE A 408 -5.51 -5.25 24.78
N ASP A 409 -6.37 -5.60 25.73
CA ASP A 409 -6.56 -6.99 26.18
C ASP A 409 -7.81 -7.63 25.56
N LEU A 410 -7.62 -8.40 24.49
CA LEU A 410 -8.70 -9.14 23.82
C LEU A 410 -9.44 -10.16 24.73
N ARG A 411 -8.88 -10.48 25.90
CA ARG A 411 -9.52 -11.35 26.89
C ARG A 411 -10.50 -10.59 27.80
N ALA A 412 -10.26 -9.28 27.96
CA ALA A 412 -11.01 -8.43 28.90
C ALA A 412 -12.04 -7.54 28.22
N GLU A 413 -11.76 -7.07 27.01
CA GLU A 413 -12.56 -6.04 26.33
C GLU A 413 -12.81 -6.36 24.85
N PRO A 414 -13.91 -5.86 24.26
CA PRO A 414 -14.17 -5.96 22.84
C PRO A 414 -13.27 -4.99 22.06
N LEU A 415 -12.94 -5.38 20.83
CA LEU A 415 -12.10 -4.64 19.91
C LEU A 415 -12.95 -3.80 18.95
N GLU A 416 -12.77 -2.48 18.93
CA GLU A 416 -13.47 -1.61 17.99
C GLU A 416 -12.91 -1.77 16.58
N ILE A 417 -13.81 -1.98 15.60
CA ILE A 417 -13.46 -2.23 14.20
C ILE A 417 -14.25 -1.33 13.24
N ALA A 418 -13.68 -1.11 12.08
CA ALA A 418 -14.33 -0.43 10.95
C ALA A 418 -13.84 -1.01 9.62
N LEU A 419 -14.52 -0.65 8.53
CA LEU A 419 -14.03 -0.91 7.18
C LEU A 419 -12.95 0.13 6.86
N CYS A 420 -11.73 -0.31 6.63
CA CYS A 420 -10.53 0.53 6.49
C CYS A 420 -9.83 0.28 5.14
N ALA A 421 -9.15 1.31 4.63
CA ALA A 421 -8.20 1.14 3.53
C ALA A 421 -7.01 0.27 3.99
N GLN A 422 -6.67 -0.74 3.18
CA GLN A 422 -5.70 -1.79 3.52
C GLN A 422 -4.42 -1.72 2.71
N HIS A 423 -4.54 -1.46 1.41
CA HIS A 423 -3.44 -1.50 0.46
C HIS A 423 -3.81 -0.78 -0.84
N MET A 424 -2.86 -0.06 -1.42
CA MET A 424 -2.98 0.53 -2.74
C MET A 424 -2.40 -0.43 -3.77
N ASN A 425 -3.27 -1.00 -4.63
CA ASN A 425 -2.82 -1.87 -5.72
C ASN A 425 -2.26 -1.05 -6.89
N GLY A 426 -2.82 0.14 -7.10
CA GLY A 426 -2.29 1.14 -8.02
C GLY A 426 -1.08 1.88 -7.46
N GLY A 427 -0.35 2.53 -8.34
CA GLY A 427 0.86 3.27 -8.04
C GLY A 427 1.49 3.78 -9.32
N PHE A 428 2.81 3.82 -9.41
CA PHE A 428 3.50 4.25 -10.63
C PHE A 428 3.72 3.09 -11.61
N ALA A 429 3.60 3.39 -12.90
CA ALA A 429 3.86 2.45 -13.97
C ALA A 429 5.35 2.12 -14.06
N VAL A 430 5.66 0.83 -14.20
CA VAL A 430 7.05 0.33 -14.27
C VAL A 430 7.20 -0.74 -15.36
N ASP A 431 8.43 -0.93 -15.79
CA ASP A 431 8.83 -2.02 -16.69
C ASP A 431 9.24 -3.30 -15.93
N LYS A 432 9.81 -4.28 -16.63
CA LYS A 432 10.33 -5.54 -16.08
C LYS A 432 11.52 -5.38 -15.11
N TRP A 433 12.09 -4.16 -15.04
CA TRP A 433 13.19 -3.78 -14.15
C TRP A 433 12.76 -2.84 -13.03
N TRP A 434 11.46 -2.56 -12.92
CA TRP A 434 10.89 -1.56 -12.03
C TRP A 434 11.33 -0.12 -12.34
N GLN A 435 11.83 0.15 -13.57
CA GLN A 435 12.09 1.50 -14.02
C GLN A 435 10.80 2.15 -14.49
N SER A 436 10.59 3.41 -14.10
CA SER A 436 9.44 4.21 -14.52
C SER A 436 9.62 4.79 -15.93
N ASN A 437 8.62 5.52 -16.41
CA ASN A 437 8.70 6.33 -17.64
C ASN A 437 9.76 7.43 -17.58
N VAL A 438 10.24 7.81 -16.38
CA VAL A 438 11.36 8.75 -16.19
C VAL A 438 12.63 7.91 -16.01
N PRO A 439 13.52 7.85 -17.02
CA PRO A 439 14.72 7.03 -16.98
C PRO A 439 15.58 7.28 -15.74
N ARG A 440 16.25 6.23 -15.26
CA ARG A 440 17.06 6.22 -14.02
C ARG A 440 16.24 6.44 -12.74
N THR A 441 14.91 6.35 -12.84
CA THR A 441 14.00 6.41 -11.70
C THR A 441 13.24 5.10 -11.59
N PHE A 442 13.47 4.38 -10.52
CA PHE A 442 12.89 3.06 -10.22
C PHE A 442 11.86 3.22 -9.11
N VAL A 443 10.70 2.59 -9.26
CA VAL A 443 9.65 2.63 -8.25
C VAL A 443 9.40 1.22 -7.76
N ILE A 444 9.52 0.98 -6.46
CA ILE A 444 9.45 -0.36 -5.86
C ILE A 444 8.52 -0.40 -4.64
N GLY A 445 8.16 -1.61 -4.22
CA GLY A 445 7.21 -1.81 -3.13
C GLY A 445 5.81 -1.38 -3.51
N GLU A 446 5.02 -0.97 -2.53
CA GLU A 446 3.62 -0.57 -2.73
C GLU A 446 3.47 0.72 -3.55
N MET A 447 4.53 1.47 -3.75
CA MET A 447 4.53 2.65 -4.61
C MET A 447 4.45 2.28 -6.10
N ALA A 448 4.83 1.05 -6.49
CA ALA A 448 4.70 0.53 -7.85
C ALA A 448 3.30 -0.05 -8.09
N GLY A 449 2.65 0.32 -9.18
CA GLY A 449 1.30 -0.10 -9.56
C GLY A 449 1.23 -1.50 -10.20
N THR A 450 1.87 -2.52 -9.60
CA THR A 450 2.06 -3.85 -10.20
C THR A 450 0.97 -4.86 -9.88
N HIS A 451 0.02 -4.57 -8.98
CA HIS A 451 -0.88 -5.57 -8.41
C HIS A 451 -2.20 -5.79 -9.15
N GLY A 452 -2.56 -4.92 -10.09
CA GLY A 452 -3.83 -5.02 -10.81
C GLY A 452 -5.07 -4.90 -9.91
N VAL A 453 -6.17 -5.56 -10.30
CA VAL A 453 -7.47 -5.46 -9.60
C VAL A 453 -7.45 -6.21 -8.28
N LYS A 454 -6.96 -7.46 -8.27
CA LYS A 454 -6.87 -8.31 -7.07
C LYS A 454 -5.49 -8.97 -7.03
N ARG A 455 -5.00 -9.23 -5.86
CA ARG A 455 -3.73 -9.93 -5.63
C ARG A 455 -3.87 -11.00 -4.54
N PRO A 456 -3.12 -12.10 -4.59
CA PRO A 456 -3.03 -13.07 -3.50
C PRO A 456 -2.47 -12.43 -2.22
N GLY A 457 -2.92 -12.91 -1.07
CA GLY A 457 -2.41 -12.48 0.22
C GLY A 457 -0.90 -12.69 0.33
N GLY A 458 -0.16 -11.62 0.72
CA GLY A 458 1.30 -11.67 0.86
C GLY A 458 2.09 -11.32 -0.41
N SER A 459 1.47 -11.27 -1.60
CA SER A 459 2.18 -10.94 -2.85
C SER A 459 2.81 -9.54 -2.84
N ALA A 460 2.23 -8.58 -2.11
CA ALA A 460 2.81 -7.24 -1.97
C ALA A 460 4.22 -7.26 -1.35
N LEU A 461 4.48 -8.12 -0.36
CA LEU A 461 5.81 -8.24 0.23
C LEU A 461 6.81 -8.84 -0.78
N ASN A 462 6.39 -9.86 -1.56
CA ASN A 462 7.22 -10.43 -2.62
C ASN A 462 7.53 -9.41 -3.71
N ALA A 463 6.51 -8.72 -4.25
CA ALA A 463 6.67 -7.68 -5.27
C ALA A 463 7.68 -6.61 -4.85
N GLY A 464 7.62 -6.18 -3.57
CA GLY A 464 8.59 -5.23 -3.02
C GLY A 464 10.02 -5.77 -2.97
N GLN A 465 10.21 -7.03 -2.61
CA GLN A 465 11.55 -7.66 -2.55
C GLN A 465 12.10 -7.95 -3.95
N VAL A 466 11.26 -8.44 -4.85
CA VAL A 466 11.66 -8.69 -6.25
C VAL A 466 11.95 -7.38 -6.98
N GLY A 467 11.12 -6.36 -6.82
CA GLY A 467 11.36 -5.03 -7.38
C GLY A 467 12.68 -4.43 -6.90
N ALA A 468 12.98 -4.55 -5.60
CA ALA A 468 14.24 -4.12 -5.01
C ALA A 468 15.45 -4.85 -5.63
N LEU A 469 15.35 -6.17 -5.79
CA LEU A 469 16.38 -7.01 -6.41
C LEU A 469 16.63 -6.60 -7.87
N ARG A 470 15.57 -6.42 -8.66
CA ARG A 470 15.66 -6.12 -10.10
C ARG A 470 16.14 -4.71 -10.38
N ALA A 471 15.63 -3.70 -9.66
CA ALA A 471 16.12 -2.33 -9.75
C ALA A 471 17.60 -2.24 -9.40
N ALA A 472 18.04 -2.88 -8.32
CA ALA A 472 19.44 -2.92 -7.92
C ALA A 472 20.34 -3.64 -8.95
N GLU A 473 19.87 -4.74 -9.54
CA GLU A 473 20.58 -5.47 -10.58
C GLU A 473 20.80 -4.61 -11.84
N PHE A 474 19.77 -3.89 -12.27
CA PHE A 474 19.83 -3.01 -13.43
C PHE A 474 20.75 -1.81 -13.18
N ILE A 475 20.60 -1.12 -12.04
CA ILE A 475 21.48 0.00 -11.66
C ILE A 475 22.94 -0.45 -11.63
N ALA A 476 23.23 -1.59 -10.98
CA ALA A 476 24.58 -2.11 -10.91
C ALA A 476 25.12 -2.57 -12.26
N GLY A 477 24.27 -3.04 -13.18
CA GLY A 477 24.65 -3.50 -14.51
C GLY A 477 24.87 -2.38 -15.51
N VAL A 478 23.99 -1.37 -15.49
CA VAL A 478 23.88 -0.37 -16.54
C VAL A 478 24.29 1.03 -16.08
N TYR A 479 24.02 1.38 -14.83
CA TYR A 479 24.12 2.77 -14.33
C TYR A 479 25.17 2.96 -13.23
N SER A 480 26.18 2.12 -13.15
CA SER A 480 27.21 2.12 -12.09
C SER A 480 28.28 3.21 -12.19
N ALA A 481 28.18 4.15 -13.13
CA ALA A 481 29.17 5.24 -13.26
C ALA A 481 29.37 5.98 -11.93
N ALA A 482 30.55 6.55 -11.73
CA ALA A 482 30.83 7.39 -10.56
C ALA A 482 29.83 8.55 -10.50
N PRO A 483 29.44 9.01 -9.30
CA PRO A 483 28.55 10.18 -9.17
C PRO A 483 29.18 11.39 -9.88
N ARG A 484 28.33 12.24 -10.44
CA ARG A 484 28.75 13.55 -10.98
C ARG A 484 29.27 14.44 -9.86
N ASP A 485 30.00 15.49 -10.23
CA ASP A 485 30.42 16.51 -9.27
C ASP A 485 29.22 17.08 -8.51
N ALA A 486 29.39 17.25 -7.21
CA ALA A 486 28.31 17.60 -6.28
C ALA A 486 27.76 19.02 -6.45
N ALA A 487 28.44 19.90 -7.20
CA ALA A 487 27.99 21.28 -7.35
C ALA A 487 26.79 21.34 -8.30
N PRO A 488 25.62 21.80 -7.84
CA PRO A 488 24.50 22.08 -8.72
C PRO A 488 24.89 23.08 -9.82
N ASP A 489 24.55 22.76 -11.07
CA ASP A 489 24.67 23.73 -12.15
C ASP A 489 23.71 24.91 -11.96
N ALA A 490 23.83 25.97 -12.77
CA ALA A 490 23.02 27.17 -12.65
C ALA A 490 21.52 26.90 -12.78
N GLY A 491 21.12 25.95 -13.64
CA GLY A 491 19.72 25.57 -13.85
C GLY A 491 19.13 24.89 -12.62
N LEU A 492 19.87 23.96 -12.04
CA LEU A 492 19.46 23.25 -10.83
C LEU A 492 19.41 24.20 -9.62
N ALA A 493 20.43 25.10 -9.49
CA ALA A 493 20.42 26.13 -8.45
C ALA A 493 19.20 27.06 -8.54
N ALA A 494 18.82 27.49 -9.74
CA ALA A 494 17.60 28.27 -9.97
C ALA A 494 16.33 27.47 -9.62
N GLY A 495 16.28 26.17 -9.94
CA GLY A 495 15.19 25.28 -9.53
C GLY A 495 15.05 25.17 -8.01
N ILE A 496 16.16 24.99 -7.31
CA ILE A 496 16.19 24.97 -5.83
C ILE A 496 15.70 26.32 -5.28
N GLY A 497 16.15 27.44 -5.86
CA GLY A 497 15.72 28.79 -5.45
C GLY A 497 14.20 28.98 -5.53
N ARG A 498 13.55 28.48 -6.59
CA ARG A 498 12.08 28.50 -6.70
C ARG A 498 11.39 27.72 -5.57
N VAL A 499 11.90 26.54 -5.24
CA VAL A 499 11.34 25.74 -4.13
C VAL A 499 11.54 26.45 -2.79
N VAL A 500 12.70 27.08 -2.57
CA VAL A 500 12.96 27.89 -1.36
C VAL A 500 11.96 29.02 -1.23
N ALA A 501 11.76 29.79 -2.30
CA ALA A 501 10.80 30.91 -2.32
C ALA A 501 9.35 30.44 -2.07
N GLU A 502 8.96 29.32 -2.67
CA GLU A 502 7.64 28.69 -2.44
C GLU A 502 7.44 28.31 -0.96
N LEU A 503 8.40 27.62 -0.35
CA LEU A 503 8.34 27.19 1.05
C LEU A 503 8.34 28.38 2.02
N GLN A 504 9.11 29.45 1.71
CA GLN A 504 9.09 30.70 2.46
C GLN A 504 7.72 31.39 2.38
N LEU A 505 7.11 31.40 1.20
CA LEU A 505 5.76 31.96 1.00
C LEU A 505 4.70 31.15 1.77
N LEU A 506 4.73 29.81 1.70
CA LEU A 506 3.84 28.96 2.47
C LEU A 506 3.98 29.19 3.97
N ARG A 507 5.22 29.33 4.46
CA ARG A 507 5.48 29.63 5.86
C ARG A 507 4.97 31.02 6.24
N ALA A 508 5.15 32.04 5.40
CA ALA A 508 4.67 33.41 5.67
C ALA A 508 3.15 33.47 5.75
N LYS A 509 2.45 32.76 4.88
CA LYS A 509 0.97 32.64 4.88
C LYS A 509 0.43 31.90 6.11
N SER A 510 1.23 31.05 6.77
CA SER A 510 0.75 30.18 7.84
C SER A 510 0.26 30.90 9.10
N ASN A 511 0.58 32.16 9.31
CA ASN A 511 0.14 32.93 10.49
C ASN A 511 -1.35 33.26 10.43
N ASP A 512 -1.85 33.62 9.24
CA ASP A 512 -3.21 34.12 9.03
C ASP A 512 -4.10 33.15 8.23
N ALA A 513 -3.61 31.93 7.97
CA ALA A 513 -4.32 30.94 7.17
C ALA A 513 -5.62 30.47 7.86
N PRO A 514 -6.71 30.27 7.09
CA PRO A 514 -8.03 29.95 7.63
C PRO A 514 -8.14 28.54 8.19
N CYS A 515 -7.38 27.56 7.66
CA CYS A 515 -7.43 26.16 8.08
C CYS A 515 -6.07 25.65 8.57
N THR A 516 -6.07 24.61 9.38
CA THR A 516 -4.89 23.84 9.80
C THR A 516 -4.58 22.70 8.82
N CYS A 517 -3.37 22.14 8.90
CA CYS A 517 -3.03 20.92 8.14
C CYS A 517 -3.95 19.75 8.50
N ASP A 518 -4.30 19.60 9.79
CA ASP A 518 -5.17 18.52 10.25
C ASP A 518 -6.61 18.67 9.69
N GLU A 519 -7.14 19.87 9.62
CA GLU A 519 -8.43 20.16 8.98
C GLU A 519 -8.38 19.89 7.47
N ALA A 520 -7.32 20.31 6.78
CA ALA A 520 -7.14 20.01 5.36
C ALA A 520 -7.04 18.51 5.08
N MET A 521 -6.31 17.77 5.92
CA MET A 521 -6.21 16.31 5.82
C MET A 521 -7.53 15.60 6.16
N ALA A 522 -8.30 16.11 7.13
CA ALA A 522 -9.61 15.57 7.45
C ALA A 522 -10.59 15.73 6.27
N GLU A 523 -10.58 16.90 5.61
CA GLU A 523 -11.38 17.16 4.40
C GLU A 523 -11.03 16.17 3.26
N ILE A 524 -9.74 15.92 3.03
CA ILE A 524 -9.26 14.91 2.07
C ILE A 524 -9.79 13.51 2.45
N GLY A 525 -9.61 13.13 3.72
CA GLY A 525 -9.99 11.82 4.22
C GLY A 525 -11.49 11.54 4.13
N GLU A 526 -12.34 12.51 4.49
CA GLU A 526 -13.79 12.42 4.37
C GLU A 526 -14.22 12.26 2.91
N ARG A 527 -13.70 13.11 2.01
CA ARG A 527 -14.00 13.08 0.58
C ARG A 527 -13.61 11.75 -0.05
N MET A 528 -12.38 11.29 0.20
CA MET A 528 -11.90 10.04 -0.39
C MET A 528 -12.60 8.81 0.18
N THR A 529 -12.95 8.80 1.47
CA THR A 529 -13.71 7.71 2.08
C THR A 529 -15.13 7.63 1.52
N ARG A 530 -15.76 8.77 1.28
CA ARG A 530 -17.13 8.83 0.77
C ARG A 530 -17.25 8.50 -0.72
N TYR A 531 -16.35 9.00 -1.57
CA TYR A 531 -16.51 8.97 -3.02
C TYR A 531 -15.40 8.21 -3.76
N GLY A 532 -14.24 8.03 -3.16
CA GLY A 532 -13.08 7.36 -3.76
C GLY A 532 -12.81 5.95 -3.23
N ALA A 533 -13.56 5.49 -2.22
CA ALA A 533 -13.32 4.22 -1.57
C ALA A 533 -14.08 3.04 -2.23
N HIS A 534 -14.72 2.20 -1.42
CA HIS A 534 -15.36 0.96 -1.83
C HIS A 534 -16.76 1.13 -2.45
N LEU A 535 -17.46 2.23 -2.17
CA LEU A 535 -18.70 2.61 -2.85
C LEU A 535 -18.46 3.85 -3.70
N ARG A 536 -18.83 3.79 -4.97
CA ARG A 536 -18.59 4.87 -5.93
C ARG A 536 -19.80 5.09 -6.80
N ASP A 537 -20.19 6.33 -6.98
CA ASP A 537 -21.16 6.77 -7.95
C ASP A 537 -20.57 7.87 -8.85
N ARG A 538 -21.10 8.01 -10.06
CA ARG A 538 -20.60 8.94 -11.06
C ARG A 538 -20.68 10.39 -10.60
N GLN A 539 -21.81 10.79 -10.03
CA GLN A 539 -22.06 12.18 -9.64
C GLN A 539 -21.19 12.56 -8.44
N GLY A 540 -21.12 11.66 -7.43
CA GLY A 540 -20.27 11.86 -6.26
C GLY A 540 -18.79 11.97 -6.61
N ALA A 541 -18.30 11.10 -7.52
CA ALA A 541 -16.91 11.17 -7.98
C ALA A 541 -16.59 12.48 -8.72
N ALA A 542 -17.50 12.95 -9.57
CA ALA A 542 -17.32 14.22 -10.28
C ALA A 542 -17.34 15.43 -9.33
N THR A 543 -18.24 15.45 -8.36
CA THR A 543 -18.30 16.47 -7.31
C THR A 543 -17.02 16.45 -6.47
N ALA A 544 -16.59 15.26 -6.03
CA ALA A 544 -15.37 15.10 -5.25
C ALA A 544 -14.12 15.60 -6.00
N LEU A 545 -14.03 15.37 -7.30
CA LEU A 545 -12.93 15.87 -8.13
C LEU A 545 -12.94 17.41 -8.18
N ALA A 546 -14.11 18.02 -8.39
CA ALA A 546 -14.24 19.48 -8.39
C ALA A 546 -13.85 20.11 -7.04
N ASP A 547 -14.34 19.53 -5.94
CA ASP A 547 -14.03 19.98 -4.57
C ASP A 547 -12.54 19.79 -4.23
N ALA A 548 -11.92 18.71 -4.71
CA ALA A 548 -10.49 18.45 -4.51
C ALA A 548 -9.63 19.48 -5.23
N LYS A 549 -9.99 19.88 -6.44
CA LYS A 549 -9.31 20.96 -7.22
C LYS A 549 -9.46 22.31 -6.51
N GLU A 550 -10.65 22.63 -6.03
CA GLU A 550 -10.88 23.85 -5.28
C GLU A 550 -10.10 23.88 -3.97
N GLN A 551 -10.04 22.76 -3.25
CA GLN A 551 -9.19 22.63 -2.07
C GLN A 551 -7.71 22.87 -2.42
N TYR A 552 -7.20 22.23 -3.49
CA TYR A 552 -5.81 22.40 -3.93
C TYR A 552 -5.48 23.89 -4.24
N ARG A 553 -6.37 24.57 -4.98
CA ARG A 553 -6.24 26.01 -5.27
C ARG A 553 -6.25 26.84 -3.98
N ARG A 554 -7.20 26.62 -3.09
CA ARG A 554 -7.32 27.30 -1.80
C ARG A 554 -6.08 27.13 -0.93
N LEU A 555 -5.54 25.89 -0.81
CA LEU A 555 -4.33 25.63 -0.03
C LEU A 555 -3.11 26.36 -0.61
N ALA A 556 -3.00 26.49 -1.93
CA ALA A 556 -1.93 27.24 -2.58
C ALA A 556 -2.07 28.78 -2.38
N GLU A 557 -3.29 29.32 -2.46
CA GLU A 557 -3.57 30.74 -2.35
C GLU A 557 -3.57 31.25 -0.90
N GLU A 558 -4.23 30.54 0.01
CA GLU A 558 -4.47 30.98 1.39
C GLU A 558 -3.45 30.38 2.39
N GLY A 559 -2.82 29.25 2.03
CA GLY A 559 -1.93 28.52 2.91
C GLY A 559 -2.65 27.70 3.98
N MET A 560 -1.88 27.20 4.94
CA MET A 560 -2.39 26.44 6.09
C MET A 560 -1.71 26.91 7.37
N ARG A 561 -2.46 27.01 8.46
CA ARG A 561 -1.98 27.44 9.76
C ARG A 561 -1.08 26.35 10.37
N LEU A 562 0.10 26.75 10.83
CA LEU A 562 1.05 25.90 11.51
C LEU A 562 0.90 26.03 13.03
N PRO A 563 0.81 24.92 13.77
CA PRO A 563 0.86 24.97 15.23
C PRO A 563 2.24 25.44 15.74
N THR A 564 3.29 25.13 15.01
CA THR A 564 4.66 25.64 15.23
C THR A 564 5.40 25.72 13.90
N PRO A 565 6.42 26.59 13.74
CA PRO A 565 7.23 26.68 12.53
C PRO A 565 7.91 25.35 12.14
N ALA A 566 8.20 24.48 13.11
CA ALA A 566 8.77 23.16 12.91
C ALA A 566 7.79 22.15 12.24
N ARG A 567 6.54 22.54 12.01
CA ARG A 567 5.52 21.69 11.35
C ARG A 567 5.31 21.99 9.87
N LEU A 568 6.20 22.78 9.22
CA LEU A 568 6.11 23.09 7.79
C LEU A 568 6.01 21.84 6.90
N HIS A 569 6.61 20.73 7.30
CA HIS A 569 6.48 19.45 6.61
C HIS A 569 5.01 18.96 6.51
N GLY A 570 4.14 19.33 7.46
CA GLY A 570 2.70 19.04 7.41
C GLY A 570 1.99 19.74 6.25
N ILE A 571 2.36 21.02 5.97
CA ILE A 571 1.82 21.74 4.81
C ILE A 571 2.22 21.02 3.51
N VAL A 572 3.49 20.67 3.38
CA VAL A 572 4.00 19.95 2.21
C VAL A 572 3.26 18.62 2.03
N GLY A 573 3.09 17.86 3.12
CA GLY A 573 2.35 16.59 3.11
C GLY A 573 0.89 16.77 2.66
N ALA A 574 0.18 17.75 3.19
CA ALA A 574 -1.20 18.04 2.84
C ALA A 574 -1.36 18.45 1.37
N CYS A 575 -0.47 19.29 0.84
CA CYS A 575 -0.47 19.66 -0.59
C CYS A 575 -0.23 18.44 -1.48
N GLN A 576 0.74 17.59 -1.15
CA GLN A 576 1.02 16.36 -1.92
C GLN A 576 -0.14 15.36 -1.86
N GLN A 577 -0.79 15.20 -0.70
CA GLN A 577 -1.99 14.37 -0.58
C GLN A 577 -3.16 14.93 -1.37
N CYS A 578 -3.33 16.26 -1.36
CA CYS A 578 -4.37 16.93 -2.14
C CYS A 578 -4.18 16.67 -3.65
N LEU A 579 -2.95 16.76 -4.17
CA LEU A 579 -2.65 16.44 -5.56
C LEU A 579 -2.86 14.95 -5.87
N THR A 580 -2.49 14.06 -4.94
CA THR A 580 -2.69 12.62 -5.07
C THR A 580 -4.17 12.26 -5.15
N GLN A 581 -5.04 12.87 -4.31
CA GLN A 581 -6.49 12.63 -4.39
C GLN A 581 -7.08 13.07 -5.72
N ILE A 582 -6.62 14.21 -6.30
CA ILE A 582 -7.08 14.67 -7.61
C ILE A 582 -6.74 13.63 -8.68
N ALA A 583 -5.51 13.10 -8.68
CA ALA A 583 -5.11 12.05 -9.61
C ALA A 583 -5.98 10.79 -9.50
N MET A 584 -6.27 10.35 -8.26
CA MET A 584 -7.12 9.18 -8.00
C MET A 584 -8.57 9.42 -8.43
N LEU A 585 -9.15 10.57 -8.07
CA LEU A 585 -10.53 10.93 -8.45
C LEU A 585 -10.66 11.12 -9.96
N LYS A 586 -9.64 11.70 -10.63
CA LYS A 586 -9.61 11.79 -12.10
C LYS A 586 -9.61 10.41 -12.76
N ALA A 587 -8.84 9.46 -12.23
CA ALA A 587 -8.86 8.07 -12.69
C ALA A 587 -10.24 7.41 -12.49
N ILE A 588 -10.88 7.66 -11.33
CA ILE A 588 -12.22 7.14 -11.03
C ILE A 588 -13.26 7.74 -11.98
N CYS A 589 -13.24 9.05 -12.24
CA CYS A 589 -14.12 9.67 -13.24
C CYS A 589 -13.90 9.07 -14.63
N ALA A 590 -12.64 8.91 -15.05
CA ALA A 590 -12.30 8.30 -16.31
C ALA A 590 -12.77 6.84 -16.44
N MET A 591 -12.76 6.09 -15.34
CA MET A 591 -13.32 4.73 -15.27
C MET A 591 -14.84 4.74 -15.53
N PHE A 592 -15.57 5.69 -14.95
CA PHE A 592 -17.00 5.87 -15.23
C PHE A 592 -17.27 6.21 -16.69
N ASP A 593 -16.45 7.07 -17.31
CA ASP A 593 -16.61 7.46 -18.72
C ASP A 593 -16.44 6.28 -19.69
N ARG A 594 -15.65 5.29 -19.29
CA ARG A 594 -15.45 4.03 -20.02
C ARG A 594 -16.52 2.98 -19.73
N GLY A 595 -17.47 3.29 -18.84
CA GLY A 595 -18.56 2.39 -18.53
C GLY A 595 -18.21 1.20 -17.64
N ALA A 596 -17.12 1.29 -16.88
CA ALA A 596 -16.69 0.22 -15.98
C ALA A 596 -17.78 -0.19 -14.98
N GLY A 597 -17.75 -1.45 -14.55
CA GLY A 597 -18.56 -2.01 -13.49
C GLY A 597 -17.77 -2.28 -12.21
N SER A 598 -18.41 -2.85 -11.21
CA SER A 598 -17.85 -3.20 -9.91
C SER A 598 -16.84 -4.33 -10.05
N ARG A 599 -15.67 -4.17 -9.43
CA ARG A 599 -14.62 -5.18 -9.43
C ARG A 599 -13.68 -5.03 -8.23
N GLY A 600 -12.98 -6.08 -7.86
CA GLY A 600 -12.05 -6.01 -6.73
C GLY A 600 -12.73 -5.50 -5.47
N SER A 601 -12.12 -4.52 -4.84
CA SER A 601 -12.62 -3.94 -3.59
C SER A 601 -13.47 -2.67 -3.79
N HIS A 602 -14.15 -2.51 -4.93
CA HIS A 602 -15.10 -1.39 -5.11
C HIS A 602 -16.37 -1.77 -5.87
N CYS A 603 -17.46 -1.14 -5.48
CA CYS A 603 -18.77 -1.22 -6.12
C CYS A 603 -19.09 0.09 -6.83
N ILE A 604 -19.52 -0.03 -8.07
CA ILE A 604 -20.12 1.05 -8.86
C ILE A 604 -21.62 1.05 -8.61
N LEU A 605 -22.12 2.07 -7.91
CA LEU A 605 -23.53 2.22 -7.62
C LEU A 605 -24.31 2.54 -8.90
N ASP A 606 -25.43 1.84 -9.11
CA ASP A 606 -26.28 1.96 -10.31
C ASP A 606 -27.71 1.53 -9.96
N GLU A 607 -28.68 2.41 -10.15
CA GLU A 607 -30.11 2.11 -9.87
C GLU A 607 -30.65 0.93 -10.67
N GLY A 608 -30.17 0.72 -11.91
CA GLY A 608 -30.50 -0.42 -12.77
C GLY A 608 -29.73 -1.70 -12.45
N GLY A 609 -28.80 -1.65 -11.51
CA GLY A 609 -27.91 -2.75 -11.15
C GLY A 609 -28.54 -3.86 -10.30
N ILE A 610 -27.70 -4.74 -9.77
CA ILE A 610 -28.09 -5.83 -8.86
C ILE A 610 -28.24 -5.27 -7.45
N GLU A 611 -29.31 -5.63 -6.75
CA GLU A 611 -29.50 -5.29 -5.34
C GLU A 611 -28.47 -6.02 -4.46
N MET A 612 -27.80 -5.28 -3.57
CA MET A 612 -26.82 -5.85 -2.65
C MET A 612 -27.49 -6.70 -1.58
N HIS A 613 -28.37 -6.08 -0.81
CA HIS A 613 -29.16 -6.74 0.24
C HIS A 613 -30.28 -5.78 0.69
N PRO A 614 -31.50 -6.29 1.01
CA PRO A 614 -32.64 -5.44 1.43
C PRO A 614 -32.37 -4.55 2.65
N ALA A 615 -31.49 -4.97 3.57
CA ALA A 615 -31.14 -4.21 4.78
C ALA A 615 -29.99 -3.19 4.58
N LEU A 616 -29.34 -3.18 3.42
CA LEU A 616 -28.30 -2.19 3.08
C LEU A 616 -28.96 -0.98 2.43
N ILE A 617 -29.33 0.01 3.21
CA ILE A 617 -30.12 1.16 2.76
C ILE A 617 -29.21 2.35 2.45
N ASP A 618 -29.34 2.87 1.25
CA ASP A 618 -28.75 4.14 0.84
C ASP A 618 -29.48 5.31 1.57
N PRO A 619 -28.77 6.13 2.33
CA PRO A 619 -29.36 7.22 3.10
C PRO A 619 -30.00 8.31 2.24
N GLU A 620 -29.57 8.49 0.99
CA GLU A 620 -30.07 9.52 0.08
C GLU A 620 -31.37 9.10 -0.59
N THR A 621 -31.44 7.85 -1.07
CA THR A 621 -32.59 7.34 -1.81
C THR A 621 -33.60 6.60 -0.93
N GLN A 622 -33.24 6.22 0.29
CA GLN A 622 -34.01 5.38 1.21
C GLN A 622 -34.39 4.01 0.59
N LYS A 623 -33.57 3.52 -0.36
CA LYS A 623 -33.74 2.24 -1.04
C LYS A 623 -32.51 1.36 -0.80
N PRO A 624 -32.64 0.03 -0.98
CA PRO A 624 -31.47 -0.84 -0.95
C PRO A 624 -30.42 -0.44 -1.97
N TYR A 625 -29.15 -0.45 -1.59
CA TYR A 625 -28.04 -0.23 -2.52
C TYR A 625 -28.09 -1.22 -3.67
N ARG A 626 -27.86 -0.71 -4.87
CA ARG A 626 -27.72 -1.50 -6.10
C ARG A 626 -26.41 -1.17 -6.78
N PHE A 627 -25.78 -2.16 -7.42
CA PHE A 627 -24.48 -1.99 -8.06
C PHE A 627 -24.47 -2.58 -9.47
N LYS A 628 -23.70 -1.98 -10.35
CA LYS A 628 -23.40 -2.49 -11.69
C LYS A 628 -22.40 -3.64 -11.57
N PRO A 629 -22.69 -4.85 -12.09
CA PRO A 629 -21.72 -5.95 -12.15
C PRO A 629 -20.45 -5.59 -12.93
N GLU A 630 -19.40 -6.39 -12.77
CA GLU A 630 -18.16 -6.24 -13.55
C GLU A 630 -18.46 -6.37 -15.06
N ASP A 631 -17.86 -5.50 -15.85
CA ASP A 631 -17.74 -5.68 -17.28
C ASP A 631 -16.40 -6.35 -17.60
N GLU A 632 -16.43 -7.65 -17.88
CA GLU A 632 -15.22 -8.42 -18.13
C GLU A 632 -14.43 -7.94 -19.37
N SER A 633 -15.09 -7.26 -20.32
CA SER A 633 -14.41 -6.71 -21.49
C SER A 633 -13.43 -5.59 -21.13
N LEU A 634 -13.66 -4.91 -19.99
CA LEU A 634 -12.82 -3.85 -19.45
C LEU A 634 -11.81 -4.35 -18.40
N ARG A 635 -11.81 -5.65 -18.09
CA ARG A 635 -10.94 -6.24 -17.05
C ARG A 635 -9.46 -5.96 -17.28
N ASN A 636 -9.03 -5.90 -18.51
CA ASN A 636 -7.63 -5.68 -18.91
C ASN A 636 -7.34 -4.25 -19.36
N GLN A 637 -8.21 -3.28 -19.05
CA GLN A 637 -7.97 -1.88 -19.35
C GLN A 637 -7.27 -1.21 -18.16
N ILE A 638 -5.98 -0.91 -18.34
CA ILE A 638 -5.16 -0.16 -17.39
C ILE A 638 -5.33 1.34 -17.67
N LEU A 639 -5.68 2.11 -16.65
CA LEU A 639 -5.73 3.57 -16.73
C LEU A 639 -4.38 4.14 -16.28
N HIS A 640 -3.68 4.81 -17.19
CA HIS A 640 -2.50 5.58 -16.89
C HIS A 640 -2.87 7.04 -16.63
N VAL A 641 -2.28 7.62 -15.60
CA VAL A 641 -2.54 9.02 -15.17
C VAL A 641 -1.23 9.78 -15.17
N ARG A 642 -1.19 10.90 -15.89
CA ARG A 642 -0.02 11.77 -16.00
C ARG A 642 -0.37 13.18 -15.57
N TYR A 643 0.49 13.78 -14.77
CA TYR A 643 0.36 15.19 -14.40
C TYR A 643 0.59 16.09 -15.61
N ASP A 644 -0.37 16.98 -15.86
CA ASP A 644 -0.31 18.01 -16.86
C ASP A 644 -0.87 19.34 -16.26
N PRO A 645 0.01 20.27 -15.89
CA PRO A 645 -0.41 21.53 -15.28
C PRO A 645 -1.21 22.43 -16.21
N GLN A 646 -1.30 22.12 -17.53
CA GLN A 646 -2.11 22.86 -18.49
C GLN A 646 -3.50 22.27 -18.70
N ALA A 647 -3.74 21.05 -18.22
CA ALA A 647 -5.05 20.42 -18.27
C ALA A 647 -5.98 21.00 -17.19
N ASP A 648 -7.26 21.15 -17.50
CA ASP A 648 -8.29 21.69 -16.58
C ASP A 648 -8.35 20.94 -15.25
N ASP A 649 -8.12 19.63 -15.29
CA ASP A 649 -8.12 18.75 -14.12
C ASP A 649 -6.71 18.37 -13.63
N LEU A 650 -5.67 19.08 -14.08
CA LEU A 650 -4.26 18.84 -13.76
C LEU A 650 -3.70 17.48 -14.23
N PHE A 651 -4.53 16.63 -14.83
CA PHE A 651 -4.14 15.27 -15.22
C PHE A 651 -4.75 14.85 -16.56
N ASP A 652 -3.94 14.20 -17.37
CA ASP A 652 -4.38 13.41 -18.51
C ASP A 652 -4.52 11.94 -18.18
N VAL A 653 -5.52 11.25 -18.77
CA VAL A 653 -5.79 9.83 -18.53
C VAL A 653 -5.86 9.08 -19.84
N ARG A 654 -4.97 8.11 -20.02
CA ARG A 654 -4.93 7.25 -21.21
C ARG A 654 -5.14 5.78 -20.86
N ASP A 655 -5.58 5.02 -21.86
CA ASP A 655 -5.77 3.57 -21.76
C ASP A 655 -4.52 2.84 -22.21
N ALA A 656 -4.21 1.73 -21.52
CA ALA A 656 -3.18 0.80 -21.91
C ALA A 656 -3.64 -0.65 -21.72
N ALA A 657 -3.15 -1.55 -22.55
CA ALA A 657 -3.33 -2.99 -22.35
C ALA A 657 -2.20 -3.55 -21.49
N PRO A 658 -2.45 -4.59 -20.69
CA PRO A 658 -1.38 -5.32 -20.00
C PRO A 658 -0.41 -5.92 -21.01
N ARG A 659 0.89 -5.83 -20.74
CA ARG A 659 1.89 -6.60 -21.47
C ARG A 659 1.66 -8.09 -21.19
N PRO A 660 1.77 -8.98 -22.18
CA PRO A 660 1.50 -10.41 -22.00
C PRO A 660 2.57 -11.10 -21.14
N ILE A 661 2.27 -12.28 -20.63
CA ILE A 661 3.30 -13.17 -20.04
C ILE A 661 4.22 -13.61 -21.16
N PRO A 662 5.53 -13.29 -21.10
CA PRO A 662 6.48 -13.66 -22.15
C PRO A 662 6.61 -15.19 -22.25
N ARG A 663 6.64 -15.70 -23.46
CA ARG A 663 6.97 -17.09 -23.74
C ARG A 663 8.35 -17.15 -24.32
N ARG A 664 9.25 -17.82 -23.64
CA ARG A 664 10.63 -17.96 -24.07
C ARG A 664 11.07 -19.41 -23.87
N ASP A 665 11.27 -20.10 -24.98
CA ASP A 665 11.94 -21.40 -25.02
C ASP A 665 13.35 -21.18 -25.57
N VAL A 666 14.34 -21.11 -24.66
CA VAL A 666 15.71 -20.73 -25.01
C VAL A 666 16.66 -21.81 -24.51
N ALA A 667 17.46 -22.36 -25.42
CA ALA A 667 18.56 -23.24 -25.05
C ALA A 667 19.61 -22.47 -24.24
N ILE A 668 20.44 -23.22 -23.48
CA ILE A 668 21.44 -22.60 -22.58
C ILE A 668 22.49 -21.78 -23.34
N GLU A 669 22.87 -22.21 -24.53
CA GLU A 669 23.94 -21.57 -25.31
C GLU A 669 23.55 -20.14 -25.77
N PRO A 670 22.37 -19.91 -26.39
CA PRO A 670 21.90 -18.54 -26.69
C PRO A 670 21.72 -17.69 -25.44
N ALA A 671 21.12 -18.23 -24.36
CA ALA A 671 20.92 -17.50 -23.11
C ALA A 671 22.27 -17.08 -22.49
N TRP A 672 23.27 -17.95 -22.57
CA TRP A 672 24.59 -17.66 -22.07
C TRP A 672 25.32 -16.60 -22.92
N ALA A 673 25.16 -16.61 -24.23
CA ALA A 673 25.67 -15.57 -25.13
C ALA A 673 25.06 -14.20 -24.80
N GLU A 674 23.74 -14.11 -24.70
CA GLU A 674 23.01 -12.89 -24.34
C GLU A 674 23.44 -12.34 -22.96
N PHE A 675 23.61 -13.23 -21.96
CA PHE A 675 24.09 -12.84 -20.64
C PHE A 675 25.49 -12.22 -20.69
N ARG A 676 26.42 -12.83 -21.42
CA ARG A 676 27.80 -12.33 -21.56
C ARG A 676 27.86 -11.01 -22.34
N GLU A 677 27.00 -10.83 -23.31
CA GLU A 677 26.92 -9.62 -24.14
C GLU A 677 26.14 -8.48 -23.46
N GLY A 678 25.54 -8.72 -22.29
CA GLY A 678 24.75 -7.75 -21.58
C GLY A 678 23.35 -7.50 -22.15
N LYS A 679 22.94 -8.25 -23.18
CA LYS A 679 21.62 -8.13 -23.83
C LYS A 679 20.45 -8.44 -22.89
N ILE A 680 20.70 -9.03 -21.74
CA ILE A 680 19.68 -9.24 -20.70
C ILE A 680 19.09 -7.93 -20.18
N TYR A 681 19.77 -6.80 -20.35
CA TYR A 681 19.35 -5.47 -19.91
C TYR A 681 18.52 -4.71 -20.99
N GLU A 682 18.44 -5.24 -22.20
CA GLU A 682 17.61 -4.70 -23.30
C GLU A 682 16.13 -5.21 -23.20
#